data_c306ae8be9e9d44eefd0fa74ebcefb56
#
_entry.id   c306ae8be9e9d44eefd0fa74ebcefb56
#
_cell.length_a   1.000
_cell.length_b   1.000
_cell.length_c   1.000
_cell.angle_alpha   90.00
_cell.angle_beta   90.00
_cell.angle_gamma   90.00
#
_symmetry.space_group_name_H-M   'P 1'
#
loop_
_entity.id
_entity.type
_entity.pdbx_description
1 polymer ?
#
loop_
_entity_poly.entity_id
_entity_poly.type
_entity_poly.pdbx_seq_one_letter_code
_entity_poly.pdbx_strand_id
1 'polypeptide(L)'
;MNKELPKVYEPQQVESRIYQMWEDHDCFKGVEDSKKKPFSIVMPPPNVTGQLHMGHALDCTLQDILTRFKRMQGYAALWVPGTDHAGIATQIKVEEELRVKEGKTRYDLGREKFLERVWKWKEEYGNRIVQQQKKMGVSCDWSRARFTMDEGCSKAVRETFCELYDKGLIYKGSRIINWCPHCVTALSDAEVEYVDKPGHLWYIRYPLADGSGDIVVATTRPETMMGDTGVAVNPNDEKFKHLIGKKCILPIMNREIPIVGDEYCEIGFGTGAVKMTPAHDPNDFEVGLRHNLEVIRVIADDGTINENGGKYNGMDRYECRKALVKDLEEQGYLVKTEPYSHNVGTCYRCHNDVEPLISAQWFVKMEPLAKEAIRVVNDGTIKFVPERFTKTYINWMENVHDWCISRQLWWGHQIPAWYCDECGHINVKRDDPTECEKCGCKHLTREEDVLDTWFSSALWPFSTMGWPDTTSADLNYWYPTSVMVTGYDIIFFWVARMIFSGMEQMKKEPFKTVFIHGLVRDDKGRKMSKSLGNGIDPLEMAEKYGADALRFNLITGNSPGNDMRFYVEKCEAMRNFCNKIWNASRFVMMNLTIDHVALPEKLELEDKWILSKLNTLIREVTDNMDAFELGVASAKIYDFIWDNYCDWFIELTKNRLNSDDPAARENAQNVLCYVLIETLKLLHPFMPFITEEIWQALPHEGEFLMLSKWPEYNEKFCFPAEEEAMQTVIEAITAIRARRNEMNVAPSKKVHYTVSTANEASFTAGIPFFTRLASASDVTIVPADAAIDADGKVEVDTHAARIFMPLAELVDFEKELARIAKEKANAEKQLAGIENKLNNQGFLAKAPEAVVNGARADAEKLRALIEKLDASAAAMKK
;
A
#
# COMPACT_ATOMS: atom_id res chain seq x y z
N MET A 1 -5.20 -41.56 -9.10
CA MET A 1 -4.08 -41.86 -8.16
C MET A 1 -3.83 -40.62 -7.33
N ASN A 2 -4.17 -40.64 -6.04
CA ASN A 2 -3.87 -39.52 -5.16
C ASN A 2 -2.35 -39.34 -5.04
N LYS A 3 -1.86 -38.20 -5.41
CA LYS A 3 -0.43 -37.87 -5.33
C LYS A 3 -0.09 -37.61 -3.87
N GLU A 4 0.83 -38.37 -3.32
CA GLU A 4 1.23 -38.19 -1.91
C GLU A 4 1.98 -36.86 -1.78
N LEU A 5 1.51 -35.97 -0.88
CA LEU A 5 2.18 -34.71 -0.58
C LEU A 5 3.43 -34.96 0.28
N PRO A 6 4.55 -34.26 0.03
CA PRO A 6 5.75 -34.30 0.86
C PRO A 6 5.47 -33.93 2.33
N LYS A 7 6.37 -34.35 3.25
CA LYS A 7 6.21 -34.05 4.69
C LYS A 7 6.21 -32.55 5.01
N VAL A 8 6.96 -31.77 4.25
CA VAL A 8 7.15 -30.33 4.46
C VAL A 8 6.77 -29.63 3.17
N TYR A 9 6.10 -28.48 3.29
CA TYR A 9 5.86 -27.57 2.19
C TYR A 9 7.12 -26.75 1.92
N GLU A 10 7.64 -26.83 0.69
CA GLU A 10 8.81 -26.07 0.23
C GLU A 10 8.39 -25.16 -0.93
N PRO A 11 8.07 -23.88 -0.65
CA PRO A 11 7.56 -22.94 -1.65
C PRO A 11 8.44 -22.85 -2.90
N GLN A 12 9.77 -22.87 -2.73
CA GLN A 12 10.75 -22.71 -3.81
C GLN A 12 10.66 -23.83 -4.86
N GLN A 13 10.20 -25.02 -4.45
CA GLN A 13 10.01 -26.16 -5.37
C GLN A 13 8.65 -26.14 -6.07
N VAL A 14 7.67 -25.44 -5.48
CA VAL A 14 6.27 -25.41 -5.93
C VAL A 14 5.99 -24.20 -6.81
N GLU A 15 6.34 -23.00 -6.35
CA GLU A 15 5.89 -21.74 -6.92
C GLU A 15 6.24 -21.57 -8.39
N SER A 16 7.49 -21.80 -8.78
CA SER A 16 7.93 -21.62 -10.18
C SER A 16 7.25 -22.64 -11.12
N ARG A 17 7.04 -23.87 -10.64
CA ARG A 17 6.39 -24.93 -11.41
C ARG A 17 4.90 -24.65 -11.61
N ILE A 18 4.22 -24.25 -10.58
CA ILE A 18 2.79 -23.90 -10.64
C ILE A 18 2.59 -22.68 -11.53
N TYR A 19 3.44 -21.66 -11.41
CA TYR A 19 3.33 -20.46 -12.24
C TYR A 19 3.51 -20.78 -13.73
N GLN A 20 4.53 -21.59 -14.07
CA GLN A 20 4.75 -22.04 -15.45
C GLN A 20 3.56 -22.86 -15.97
N MET A 21 2.99 -23.73 -15.14
CA MET A 21 1.82 -24.52 -15.50
C MET A 21 0.64 -23.63 -15.86
N TRP A 22 0.40 -22.53 -15.11
CA TRP A 22 -0.67 -21.57 -15.44
C TRP A 22 -0.38 -20.81 -16.76
N GLU A 23 0.86 -20.43 -17.01
CA GLU A 23 1.25 -19.76 -18.25
C GLU A 23 1.09 -20.69 -19.47
N ASP A 24 1.54 -21.94 -19.37
CA ASP A 24 1.46 -22.93 -20.45
C ASP A 24 0.03 -23.25 -20.87
N HIS A 25 -0.95 -23.04 -19.98
CA HIS A 25 -2.37 -23.28 -20.22
C HIS A 25 -3.18 -21.98 -20.39
N ASP A 26 -2.53 -20.85 -20.64
CA ASP A 26 -3.21 -19.54 -20.85
C ASP A 26 -4.20 -19.16 -19.74
N CYS A 27 -3.98 -19.59 -18.47
CA CYS A 27 -4.92 -19.37 -17.36
C CYS A 27 -5.17 -17.90 -17.03
N PHE A 28 -4.25 -17.00 -17.42
CA PHE A 28 -4.33 -15.56 -17.17
C PHE A 28 -4.99 -14.77 -18.29
N LYS A 29 -5.21 -15.39 -19.43
CA LYS A 29 -5.63 -14.73 -20.66
C LYS A 29 -7.07 -14.19 -20.55
N GLY A 30 -7.21 -12.90 -20.80
CA GLY A 30 -8.52 -12.28 -20.94
C GLY A 30 -9.17 -12.67 -22.26
N VAL A 31 -10.30 -13.38 -22.19
CA VAL A 31 -11.06 -13.78 -23.38
C VAL A 31 -12.39 -13.05 -23.40
N GLU A 32 -12.69 -12.38 -24.50
CA GLU A 32 -13.96 -11.75 -24.73
C GLU A 32 -15.06 -12.80 -24.83
N ASP A 33 -16.08 -12.66 -24.02
CA ASP A 33 -17.24 -13.54 -24.01
C ASP A 33 -18.51 -12.72 -23.78
N SER A 34 -19.34 -12.58 -24.83
CA SER A 34 -20.58 -11.82 -24.76
C SER A 34 -21.61 -12.34 -23.74
N LYS A 35 -21.43 -13.57 -23.26
CA LYS A 35 -22.29 -14.18 -22.23
C LYS A 35 -21.82 -13.89 -20.81
N LYS A 36 -20.60 -13.40 -20.65
CA LYS A 36 -20.01 -13.08 -19.35
C LYS A 36 -19.93 -11.57 -19.14
N LYS A 37 -20.02 -11.15 -17.88
CA LYS A 37 -19.75 -9.76 -17.52
C LYS A 37 -18.24 -9.53 -17.58
N PRO A 38 -17.77 -8.44 -18.22
CA PRO A 38 -16.37 -8.09 -18.17
C PRO A 38 -15.96 -7.58 -16.77
N PHE A 39 -14.77 -7.97 -16.36
CA PHE A 39 -14.07 -7.39 -15.23
C PHE A 39 -12.65 -7.11 -15.66
N SER A 40 -12.24 -5.85 -15.67
CA SER A 40 -10.93 -5.45 -16.15
C SER A 40 -10.23 -4.53 -15.16
N ILE A 41 -8.93 -4.72 -15.01
CA ILE A 41 -8.01 -3.84 -14.30
C ILE A 41 -6.86 -3.50 -15.26
N VAL A 42 -6.41 -2.26 -15.27
CA VAL A 42 -5.11 -1.89 -15.83
C VAL A 42 -4.16 -1.65 -14.67
N MET A 43 -3.03 -2.34 -14.70
CA MET A 43 -2.03 -2.24 -13.63
C MET A 43 -1.45 -0.82 -13.58
N PRO A 44 -1.30 -0.20 -12.39
CA PRO A 44 -0.42 0.94 -12.26
C PRO A 44 0.96 0.59 -12.79
N PRO A 45 1.39 1.17 -13.92
CA PRO A 45 2.60 0.69 -14.57
C PRO A 45 3.82 1.08 -13.74
N PRO A 46 4.60 0.13 -13.19
CA PRO A 46 5.79 0.46 -12.44
C PRO A 46 6.80 1.22 -13.27
N ASN A 47 7.42 2.23 -12.66
CA ASN A 47 8.48 3.02 -13.26
C ASN A 47 9.73 2.16 -13.50
N VAL A 48 10.32 2.23 -14.70
CA VAL A 48 11.56 1.50 -15.05
C VAL A 48 12.83 2.12 -14.41
N THR A 49 12.71 2.62 -13.19
CA THR A 49 13.77 3.29 -12.40
C THR A 49 14.60 2.32 -11.56
N GLY A 50 14.17 1.07 -11.46
CA GLY A 50 14.82 0.05 -10.64
C GLY A 50 13.88 -1.11 -10.31
N GLN A 51 14.30 -1.92 -9.33
CA GLN A 51 13.48 -3.04 -8.85
C GLN A 51 12.27 -2.59 -8.03
N LEU A 52 11.25 -3.45 -7.98
CA LEU A 52 10.04 -3.25 -7.17
C LEU A 52 10.38 -3.20 -5.67
N HIS A 53 9.54 -2.51 -4.93
CA HIS A 53 9.60 -2.43 -3.46
C HIS A 53 8.29 -2.95 -2.84
N MET A 54 8.22 -3.01 -1.51
CA MET A 54 7.09 -3.59 -0.78
C MET A 54 5.73 -2.92 -1.08
N GLY A 55 5.72 -1.63 -1.42
CA GLY A 55 4.49 -0.93 -1.86
C GLY A 55 3.93 -1.50 -3.18
N HIS A 56 4.80 -1.82 -4.15
CA HIS A 56 4.37 -2.49 -5.38
C HIS A 56 3.87 -3.92 -5.11
N ALA A 57 4.49 -4.60 -4.14
CA ALA A 57 4.05 -5.93 -3.74
C ALA A 57 2.62 -5.91 -3.17
N LEU A 58 2.29 -4.91 -2.34
CA LEU A 58 0.94 -4.69 -1.84
C LEU A 58 -0.03 -4.40 -2.99
N ASP A 59 0.30 -3.43 -3.83
CA ASP A 59 -0.54 -2.99 -4.95
C ASP A 59 -0.87 -4.15 -5.91
N CYS A 60 0.14 -4.91 -6.36
CA CYS A 60 -0.06 -6.09 -7.20
C CYS A 60 -0.88 -7.18 -6.49
N THR A 61 -0.66 -7.39 -5.18
CA THR A 61 -1.40 -8.42 -4.43
C THR A 61 -2.88 -8.10 -4.35
N LEU A 62 -3.25 -6.82 -4.10
CA LEU A 62 -4.65 -6.39 -4.06
C LEU A 62 -5.34 -6.60 -5.40
N GLN A 63 -4.70 -6.24 -6.50
CA GLN A 63 -5.24 -6.40 -7.85
C GLN A 63 -5.38 -7.89 -8.22
N ASP A 64 -4.39 -8.71 -7.88
CA ASP A 64 -4.41 -10.15 -8.16
C ASP A 64 -5.55 -10.85 -7.43
N ILE A 65 -5.76 -10.51 -6.15
CA ILE A 65 -6.86 -11.06 -5.35
C ILE A 65 -8.22 -10.75 -6.01
N LEU A 66 -8.44 -9.50 -6.40
CA LEU A 66 -9.68 -9.08 -7.05
C LEU A 66 -9.88 -9.79 -8.40
N THR A 67 -8.81 -9.91 -9.18
CA THR A 67 -8.85 -10.56 -10.51
C THR A 67 -9.14 -12.04 -10.39
N ARG A 68 -8.49 -12.78 -9.47
CA ARG A 68 -8.75 -14.20 -9.22
C ARG A 68 -10.15 -14.43 -8.69
N PHE A 69 -10.60 -13.62 -7.74
CA PHE A 69 -11.95 -13.68 -7.20
C PHE A 69 -13.01 -13.53 -8.29
N LYS A 70 -12.91 -12.48 -9.12
CA LYS A 70 -13.88 -12.24 -10.20
C LYS A 70 -13.82 -13.31 -11.29
N ARG A 71 -12.64 -13.85 -11.60
CA ARG A 71 -12.48 -14.98 -12.53
C ARG A 71 -13.23 -16.21 -12.01
N MET A 72 -13.06 -16.55 -10.73
CA MET A 72 -13.78 -17.68 -10.10
C MET A 72 -15.29 -17.43 -9.98
N GLN A 73 -15.74 -16.17 -9.88
CA GLN A 73 -17.15 -15.80 -9.95
C GLN A 73 -17.75 -15.92 -11.38
N GLY A 74 -16.94 -16.30 -12.37
CA GLY A 74 -17.37 -16.51 -13.74
C GLY A 74 -17.40 -15.26 -14.61
N TYR A 75 -16.80 -14.16 -14.18
CA TYR A 75 -16.59 -13.00 -15.05
C TYR A 75 -15.57 -13.32 -16.15
N ALA A 76 -15.67 -12.65 -17.29
CA ALA A 76 -14.55 -12.49 -18.18
C ALA A 76 -13.57 -11.54 -17.49
N ALA A 77 -12.42 -12.04 -17.06
CA ALA A 77 -11.48 -11.26 -16.26
C ALA A 77 -10.22 -10.93 -17.08
N LEU A 78 -9.85 -9.66 -17.14
CA LEU A 78 -8.63 -9.16 -17.77
C LEU A 78 -7.86 -8.27 -16.80
N TRP A 79 -6.60 -8.58 -16.61
CA TRP A 79 -5.66 -7.69 -15.92
C TRP A 79 -4.50 -7.36 -16.86
N VAL A 80 -4.45 -6.10 -17.32
CA VAL A 80 -3.44 -5.63 -18.28
C VAL A 80 -2.18 -5.20 -17.54
N PRO A 81 -1.03 -5.85 -17.75
CA PRO A 81 0.24 -5.43 -17.19
C PRO A 81 0.92 -4.37 -18.04
N GLY A 82 1.87 -3.64 -17.44
CA GLY A 82 2.71 -2.71 -18.18
C GLY A 82 3.76 -2.05 -17.32
N THR A 83 4.55 -1.18 -17.96
CA THR A 83 5.60 -0.38 -17.31
C THR A 83 5.56 1.06 -17.82
N ASP A 84 5.99 2.00 -16.97
CA ASP A 84 6.05 3.42 -17.30
C ASP A 84 7.49 3.84 -17.58
N HIS A 85 7.66 4.66 -18.61
CA HIS A 85 8.94 5.24 -18.98
C HIS A 85 9.50 6.21 -17.93
N ALA A 86 8.63 6.82 -17.12
CA ALA A 86 8.97 7.67 -15.98
C ALA A 86 10.01 8.76 -16.30
N GLY A 87 9.71 9.60 -17.27
CA GLY A 87 10.56 10.62 -17.88
C GLY A 87 11.73 11.13 -17.03
N ILE A 88 11.46 12.07 -16.10
CA ILE A 88 12.48 12.67 -15.21
C ILE A 88 13.23 11.59 -14.41
N ALA A 89 12.49 10.66 -13.80
CA ALA A 89 13.07 9.73 -12.85
C ALA A 89 14.03 8.74 -13.51
N THR A 90 13.68 8.22 -14.69
CA THR A 90 14.53 7.30 -15.46
C THR A 90 15.74 8.03 -16.03
N GLN A 91 15.54 9.22 -16.59
CA GLN A 91 16.64 10.01 -17.13
C GLN A 91 17.69 10.32 -16.07
N ILE A 92 17.30 10.80 -14.89
CA ILE A 92 18.22 11.09 -13.79
C ILE A 92 18.99 9.84 -13.37
N LYS A 93 18.36 8.67 -13.33
CA LYS A 93 19.05 7.42 -12.95
C LYS A 93 20.11 7.03 -13.96
N VAL A 94 19.83 7.17 -15.23
CA VAL A 94 20.81 6.89 -16.30
C VAL A 94 21.94 7.94 -16.32
N GLU A 95 21.64 9.22 -16.09
CA GLU A 95 22.64 10.28 -15.94
C GLU A 95 23.55 10.04 -14.74
N GLU A 96 22.97 9.63 -13.60
CA GLU A 96 23.73 9.27 -12.40
C GLU A 96 24.67 8.10 -12.65
N GLU A 97 24.17 7.05 -13.31
CA GLU A 97 25.00 5.91 -13.73
C GLU A 97 26.13 6.32 -14.63
N LEU A 98 25.85 7.16 -15.65
CA LEU A 98 26.83 7.68 -16.59
C LEU A 98 27.93 8.48 -15.89
N ARG A 99 27.53 9.35 -14.97
CA ARG A 99 28.45 10.16 -14.17
C ARG A 99 29.34 9.31 -13.29
N VAL A 100 28.76 8.33 -12.58
CA VAL A 100 29.50 7.47 -11.64
C VAL A 100 30.45 6.52 -12.36
N LYS A 101 29.99 5.89 -13.46
CA LYS A 101 30.78 4.87 -14.19
C LYS A 101 31.79 5.47 -15.15
N GLU A 102 31.47 6.60 -15.79
CA GLU A 102 32.26 7.14 -16.90
C GLU A 102 32.76 8.60 -16.69
N GLY A 103 32.27 9.29 -15.65
CA GLY A 103 32.59 10.70 -15.41
C GLY A 103 32.04 11.64 -16.50
N LYS A 104 30.98 11.24 -17.21
CA LYS A 104 30.39 11.97 -18.33
C LYS A 104 29.00 12.46 -18.00
N THR A 105 28.57 13.47 -18.75
CA THR A 105 27.18 13.97 -18.77
C THR A 105 26.45 13.50 -20.03
N ARG A 106 25.13 13.68 -20.11
CA ARG A 106 24.37 13.42 -21.33
C ARG A 106 24.84 14.27 -22.51
N TYR A 107 25.29 15.47 -22.25
CA TYR A 107 25.78 16.40 -23.28
C TYR A 107 27.08 15.91 -23.95
N ASP A 108 27.93 15.20 -23.21
CA ASP A 108 29.16 14.60 -23.76
C ASP A 108 28.86 13.44 -24.73
N LEU A 109 27.68 12.75 -24.54
CA LEU A 109 27.26 11.67 -25.43
C LEU A 109 26.48 12.18 -26.65
N GLY A 110 25.72 13.26 -26.50
CA GLY A 110 24.68 13.68 -27.44
C GLY A 110 23.38 12.87 -27.31
N ARG A 111 22.27 13.45 -27.81
CA ARG A 111 20.91 12.94 -27.61
C ARG A 111 20.72 11.48 -28.04
N GLU A 112 21.16 11.13 -29.24
CA GLU A 112 20.95 9.78 -29.80
C GLU A 112 21.61 8.70 -28.95
N LYS A 113 22.91 8.83 -28.65
CA LYS A 113 23.64 7.84 -27.85
C LYS A 113 23.16 7.76 -26.41
N PHE A 114 22.72 8.89 -25.86
CA PHE A 114 22.12 8.91 -24.53
C PHE A 114 20.79 8.13 -24.53
N LEU A 115 19.91 8.36 -25.50
CA LEU A 115 18.65 7.64 -25.64
C LEU A 115 18.85 6.13 -25.85
N GLU A 116 19.84 5.72 -26.67
CA GLU A 116 20.18 4.29 -26.79
C GLU A 116 20.49 3.66 -25.43
N ARG A 117 21.19 4.40 -24.56
CA ARG A 117 21.51 3.94 -23.19
C ARG A 117 20.25 3.83 -22.32
N VAL A 118 19.35 4.79 -22.42
CA VAL A 118 18.10 4.76 -21.67
C VAL A 118 17.21 3.59 -22.13
N TRP A 119 17.17 3.28 -23.43
CA TRP A 119 16.45 2.12 -23.95
C TRP A 119 17.03 0.80 -23.42
N LYS A 120 18.36 0.64 -23.34
CA LYS A 120 19.00 -0.53 -22.72
C LYS A 120 18.64 -0.65 -21.23
N TRP A 121 18.67 0.45 -20.52
CA TRP A 121 18.22 0.52 -19.12
C TRP A 121 16.77 0.05 -18.98
N LYS A 122 15.87 0.54 -19.82
CA LYS A 122 14.46 0.12 -19.86
C LYS A 122 14.30 -1.38 -20.09
N GLU A 123 15.05 -1.97 -21.02
CA GLU A 123 15.00 -3.41 -21.28
C GLU A 123 15.44 -4.22 -20.06
N GLU A 124 16.53 -3.84 -19.43
CA GLU A 124 17.05 -4.53 -18.25
C GLU A 124 16.06 -4.49 -17.10
N TYR A 125 15.65 -3.29 -16.68
CA TYR A 125 14.79 -3.13 -15.52
C TYR A 125 13.33 -3.49 -15.79
N GLY A 126 12.82 -3.30 -16.99
CA GLY A 126 11.50 -3.76 -17.39
C GLY A 126 11.37 -5.28 -17.29
N ASN A 127 12.33 -6.02 -17.81
CA ASN A 127 12.37 -7.47 -17.69
C ASN A 127 12.48 -7.94 -16.23
N ARG A 128 13.29 -7.25 -15.43
CA ARG A 128 13.43 -7.55 -14.00
C ARG A 128 12.11 -7.35 -13.23
N ILE A 129 11.39 -6.27 -13.52
CA ILE A 129 10.07 -5.99 -12.93
C ILE A 129 9.09 -7.14 -13.24
N VAL A 130 9.00 -7.57 -14.49
CA VAL A 130 8.15 -8.70 -14.90
C VAL A 130 8.50 -9.98 -14.15
N GLN A 131 9.79 -10.31 -14.02
CA GLN A 131 10.21 -11.48 -13.24
C GLN A 131 9.85 -11.36 -11.76
N GLN A 132 9.95 -10.17 -11.17
CA GLN A 132 9.54 -9.94 -9.79
C GLN A 132 8.03 -10.15 -9.61
N GLN A 133 7.22 -9.66 -10.53
CA GLN A 133 5.77 -9.83 -10.50
C GLN A 133 5.37 -11.30 -10.65
N LYS A 134 5.99 -12.04 -11.58
CA LYS A 134 5.76 -13.48 -11.76
C LYS A 134 6.10 -14.27 -10.48
N LYS A 135 7.23 -13.96 -9.85
CA LYS A 135 7.63 -14.57 -8.57
C LYS A 135 6.59 -14.36 -7.46
N MET A 136 5.88 -13.23 -7.48
CA MET A 136 4.81 -12.94 -6.53
C MET A 136 3.47 -13.57 -6.89
N GLY A 137 3.38 -14.31 -7.99
CA GLY A 137 2.16 -14.99 -8.42
C GLY A 137 1.13 -14.09 -9.11
N VAL A 138 1.57 -12.98 -9.67
CA VAL A 138 0.70 -12.03 -10.37
C VAL A 138 0.07 -12.66 -11.62
N SER A 139 -1.26 -12.69 -11.71
CA SER A 139 -2.03 -13.37 -12.76
C SER A 139 -2.49 -12.43 -13.90
N CYS A 140 -1.56 -11.60 -14.38
CA CYS A 140 -1.78 -10.70 -15.52
C CYS A 140 -1.81 -11.44 -16.85
N ASP A 141 -2.52 -10.90 -17.81
CA ASP A 141 -2.42 -11.32 -19.21
C ASP A 141 -1.12 -10.76 -19.85
N TRP A 142 -0.05 -11.52 -19.74
CA TRP A 142 1.28 -11.11 -20.25
C TRP A 142 1.32 -10.92 -21.76
N SER A 143 0.39 -11.51 -22.51
CA SER A 143 0.29 -11.30 -23.95
C SER A 143 -0.15 -9.88 -24.33
N ARG A 144 -0.75 -9.17 -23.37
CA ARG A 144 -1.17 -7.77 -23.49
C ARG A 144 -0.26 -6.80 -22.73
N ALA A 145 0.97 -7.20 -22.41
CA ALA A 145 1.92 -6.33 -21.74
C ALA A 145 2.21 -5.07 -22.54
N ARG A 146 2.13 -3.90 -21.90
CA ARG A 146 2.27 -2.58 -22.53
C ARG A 146 3.42 -1.78 -21.92
N PHE A 147 3.89 -0.82 -22.67
CA PHE A 147 4.84 0.19 -22.22
C PHE A 147 4.37 1.57 -22.66
N THR A 148 4.41 2.55 -21.77
CA THR A 148 3.87 3.89 -22.04
C THR A 148 4.45 4.58 -23.27
N MET A 149 5.61 4.14 -23.77
CA MET A 149 6.22 4.62 -25.02
C MET A 149 6.22 3.57 -26.15
N ASP A 150 5.39 2.51 -26.07
CA ASP A 150 5.18 1.63 -27.20
C ASP A 150 4.46 2.37 -28.34
N GLU A 151 4.46 1.77 -29.53
CA GLU A 151 3.90 2.40 -30.75
C GLU A 151 2.43 2.81 -30.56
N GLY A 152 1.59 1.92 -29.99
CA GLY A 152 0.17 2.19 -29.77
C GLY A 152 -0.08 3.29 -28.75
N CYS A 153 0.64 3.27 -27.62
CA CYS A 153 0.55 4.32 -26.60
C CYS A 153 1.10 5.66 -27.13
N SER A 154 2.17 5.64 -27.91
CA SER A 154 2.73 6.85 -28.54
C SER A 154 1.78 7.46 -29.56
N LYS A 155 1.04 6.65 -30.32
CA LYS A 155 -0.01 7.10 -31.22
C LYS A 155 -1.16 7.76 -30.45
N ALA A 156 -1.57 7.17 -29.33
CA ALA A 156 -2.59 7.73 -28.45
C ALA A 156 -2.17 9.11 -27.88
N VAL A 157 -0.91 9.23 -27.44
CA VAL A 157 -0.36 10.50 -26.95
C VAL A 157 -0.40 11.59 -28.03
N ARG A 158 0.04 11.27 -29.25
CA ARG A 158 -0.02 12.23 -30.35
C ARG A 158 -1.45 12.65 -30.67
N GLU A 159 -2.37 11.70 -30.75
CA GLU A 159 -3.78 11.97 -31.01
C GLU A 159 -4.36 12.93 -29.96
N THR A 160 -4.18 12.60 -28.67
CA THR A 160 -4.65 13.41 -27.55
C THR A 160 -4.09 14.84 -27.62
N PHE A 161 -2.78 14.98 -27.83
CA PHE A 161 -2.15 16.30 -27.91
C PHE A 161 -2.74 17.14 -29.05
N CYS A 162 -2.83 16.58 -30.25
CA CYS A 162 -3.37 17.27 -31.40
C CYS A 162 -4.84 17.64 -31.22
N GLU A 163 -5.67 16.74 -30.72
CA GLU A 163 -7.08 17.00 -30.50
C GLU A 163 -7.31 18.09 -29.45
N LEU A 164 -6.59 18.08 -28.34
CA LEU A 164 -6.66 19.13 -27.32
C LEU A 164 -6.15 20.49 -27.86
N TYR A 165 -5.12 20.48 -28.70
CA TYR A 165 -4.63 21.68 -29.36
C TYR A 165 -5.65 22.24 -30.34
N ASP A 166 -6.25 21.41 -31.19
CA ASP A 166 -7.30 21.80 -32.16
C ASP A 166 -8.52 22.42 -31.43
N LYS A 167 -8.84 21.94 -30.22
CA LYS A 167 -9.89 22.50 -29.34
C LYS A 167 -9.46 23.77 -28.60
N GLY A 168 -8.22 24.20 -28.72
CA GLY A 168 -7.65 25.32 -27.96
C GLY A 168 -7.50 25.06 -26.45
N LEU A 169 -7.48 23.80 -26.04
CA LEU A 169 -7.24 23.38 -24.67
C LEU A 169 -5.74 23.21 -24.37
N ILE A 170 -4.92 22.96 -25.38
CA ILE A 170 -3.46 23.07 -25.28
C ILE A 170 -2.98 24.37 -25.91
N TYR A 171 -2.08 25.06 -25.24
CA TYR A 171 -1.47 26.29 -25.70
C TYR A 171 -0.04 26.44 -25.25
N LYS A 172 0.77 27.23 -25.99
CA LYS A 172 2.11 27.65 -25.57
C LYS A 172 2.03 29.08 -25.02
N GLY A 173 2.60 29.30 -23.84
CA GLY A 173 2.56 30.58 -23.17
C GLY A 173 3.68 30.81 -22.19
N SER A 174 4.04 32.08 -21.97
CA SER A 174 5.01 32.46 -20.93
C SER A 174 4.27 32.70 -19.62
N ARG A 175 4.61 31.89 -18.60
CA ARG A 175 4.06 31.97 -17.24
C ARG A 175 5.14 31.71 -16.20
N ILE A 176 4.89 32.06 -14.96
CA ILE A 176 5.72 31.58 -13.86
C ILE A 176 5.44 30.11 -13.68
N ILE A 177 6.51 29.32 -13.70
CA ILE A 177 6.48 27.89 -13.50
C ILE A 177 7.40 27.49 -12.35
N ASN A 178 7.16 26.34 -11.78
CA ASN A 178 8.08 25.69 -10.87
C ASN A 178 9.24 25.08 -11.68
N TRP A 179 10.46 25.57 -11.45
CA TRP A 179 11.66 25.11 -12.16
C TRP A 179 12.61 24.39 -11.21
N CYS A 180 13.11 23.26 -11.57
CA CYS A 180 14.17 22.58 -10.83
C CYS A 180 15.54 22.86 -11.44
N PRO A 181 16.42 23.69 -10.80
CA PRO A 181 17.72 24.02 -11.36
C PRO A 181 18.68 22.84 -11.44
N HIS A 182 18.48 21.81 -10.60
CA HIS A 182 19.30 20.60 -10.61
C HIS A 182 18.92 19.66 -11.75
N CYS A 183 17.61 19.43 -11.95
CA CYS A 183 17.10 18.60 -13.05
C CYS A 183 17.06 19.34 -14.38
N VAL A 184 17.17 20.66 -14.35
CA VAL A 184 17.08 21.61 -15.48
C VAL A 184 15.79 21.37 -16.28
N THR A 185 14.66 21.40 -15.56
CA THR A 185 13.33 21.17 -16.18
C THR A 185 12.21 21.80 -15.38
N ALA A 186 11.13 22.11 -16.06
CA ALA A 186 9.86 22.52 -15.46
C ALA A 186 9.21 21.38 -14.66
N LEU A 187 8.48 21.75 -13.62
CA LEU A 187 7.69 20.86 -12.76
C LEU A 187 6.24 21.33 -12.76
N SER A 188 5.30 20.42 -12.67
CA SER A 188 3.91 20.75 -12.34
C SER A 188 3.76 21.01 -10.83
N ASP A 189 2.67 21.66 -10.41
CA ASP A 189 2.43 21.95 -8.98
C ASP A 189 2.41 20.70 -8.11
N ALA A 190 1.89 19.59 -8.62
CA ALA A 190 1.87 18.32 -7.93
C ALA A 190 3.28 17.71 -7.70
N GLU A 191 4.29 18.14 -8.46
CA GLU A 191 5.67 17.65 -8.37
C GLU A 191 6.54 18.48 -7.40
N VAL A 192 5.94 19.43 -6.68
CA VAL A 192 6.63 20.28 -5.68
C VAL A 192 6.19 19.88 -4.28
N GLU A 193 7.16 19.52 -3.45
CA GLU A 193 6.95 19.24 -2.03
C GLU A 193 7.41 20.47 -1.22
N TYR A 194 6.60 20.89 -0.23
CA TYR A 194 6.89 22.02 0.58
C TYR A 194 7.50 21.62 1.92
N VAL A 195 8.64 22.21 2.26
CA VAL A 195 9.39 21.93 3.49
C VAL A 195 9.64 23.23 4.24
N ASP A 196 9.35 23.24 5.54
CA ASP A 196 9.71 24.37 6.40
C ASP A 196 11.22 24.46 6.56
N LYS A 197 11.80 25.58 6.14
CA LYS A 197 13.23 25.86 6.27
C LYS A 197 13.48 27.11 7.11
N PRO A 198 14.47 27.06 7.98
CA PRO A 198 14.94 28.27 8.67
C PRO A 198 15.59 29.20 7.65
N GLY A 199 15.23 30.45 7.70
CA GLY A 199 15.74 31.49 6.85
C GLY A 199 15.77 32.86 7.57
N HIS A 200 15.74 33.90 6.80
CA HIS A 200 15.72 35.28 7.31
C HIS A 200 14.73 36.10 6.50
N LEU A 201 14.25 37.15 7.12
CA LEU A 201 13.53 38.24 6.47
C LEU A 201 14.44 39.45 6.48
N TRP A 202 14.80 39.93 5.29
CA TRP A 202 15.67 41.10 5.10
C TRP A 202 14.83 42.30 4.78
N TYR A 203 15.03 43.41 5.54
CA TYR A 203 14.36 44.68 5.38
C TYR A 203 15.29 45.62 4.62
N ILE A 204 14.89 46.02 3.41
CA ILE A 204 15.74 46.76 2.48
C ILE A 204 15.08 48.11 2.15
N ARG A 205 15.86 49.15 2.23
CA ARG A 205 15.46 50.52 1.95
C ARG A 205 15.61 50.83 0.46
N TYR A 206 14.56 51.29 -0.19
CA TYR A 206 14.55 51.78 -1.58
C TYR A 206 14.34 53.29 -1.53
N PRO A 207 15.35 54.13 -1.88
CA PRO A 207 15.22 55.59 -1.88
C PRO A 207 14.18 56.03 -2.89
N LEU A 208 13.40 57.02 -2.56
CA LEU A 208 12.52 57.69 -3.50
C LEU A 208 13.32 58.49 -4.53
N ALA A 209 12.94 58.39 -5.83
CA ALA A 209 13.66 59.07 -6.92
C ALA A 209 13.64 60.61 -6.83
N ASP A 210 12.61 61.16 -6.18
CA ASP A 210 12.52 62.60 -5.92
C ASP A 210 13.28 63.08 -4.70
N GLY A 211 13.97 62.16 -4.00
CA GLY A 211 14.76 62.49 -2.81
C GLY A 211 13.96 62.80 -1.55
N SER A 212 12.62 62.59 -1.56
CA SER A 212 11.73 62.91 -0.44
C SER A 212 11.70 61.92 0.71
N GLY A 213 12.49 60.86 0.62
CA GLY A 213 12.55 59.79 1.63
C GLY A 213 12.90 58.44 1.03
N ASP A 214 12.38 57.41 1.67
CA ASP A 214 12.56 56.00 1.27
C ASP A 214 11.29 55.18 1.50
N ILE A 215 11.21 53.98 0.86
CA ILE A 215 10.23 52.93 1.13
C ILE A 215 11.02 51.66 1.51
N VAL A 216 10.57 51.00 2.59
CA VAL A 216 11.21 49.78 3.07
C VAL A 216 10.39 48.57 2.67
N VAL A 217 11.02 47.64 2.00
CA VAL A 217 10.44 46.34 1.63
C VAL A 217 11.07 45.24 2.47
N ALA A 218 10.36 44.13 2.66
CA ALA A 218 10.89 42.95 3.34
C ALA A 218 10.80 41.72 2.40
N THR A 219 11.86 40.91 2.36
CA THR A 219 11.95 39.76 1.49
C THR A 219 12.69 38.59 2.14
N THR A 220 12.27 37.38 1.81
CA THR A 220 13.00 36.15 2.12
C THR A 220 14.01 35.76 1.03
N ARG A 221 13.93 36.43 -0.14
CA ARG A 221 14.72 36.16 -1.34
C ARG A 221 15.40 37.39 -1.91
N PRO A 222 16.40 37.93 -1.20
CA PRO A 222 17.08 39.17 -1.65
C PRO A 222 17.74 39.02 -3.02
N GLU A 223 18.23 37.84 -3.39
CA GLU A 223 18.86 37.55 -4.69
C GLU A 223 17.97 37.85 -5.90
N THR A 224 16.65 37.85 -5.74
CA THR A 224 15.71 38.16 -6.85
C THR A 224 15.49 39.68 -7.02
N MET A 225 15.90 40.50 -6.01
CA MET A 225 15.63 41.95 -6.06
C MET A 225 16.21 42.63 -7.27
N MET A 226 17.28 42.09 -7.84
CA MET A 226 17.92 42.71 -9.04
C MET A 226 16.96 42.71 -10.26
N GLY A 227 15.95 41.83 -10.22
CA GLY A 227 14.85 41.75 -11.20
C GLY A 227 13.61 42.58 -10.81
N ASP A 228 13.63 43.34 -9.71
CA ASP A 228 12.50 44.15 -9.30
C ASP A 228 12.15 45.21 -10.33
N THR A 229 10.87 45.31 -10.69
CA THR A 229 10.37 46.28 -11.68
C THR A 229 9.24 47.13 -11.12
N GLY A 230 8.95 47.00 -9.84
CA GLY A 230 8.01 47.84 -9.10
C GLY A 230 8.05 47.61 -7.60
N VAL A 231 7.38 48.44 -6.85
CA VAL A 231 6.99 48.26 -5.47
C VAL A 231 5.47 48.41 -5.38
N ALA A 232 4.77 47.45 -4.80
CA ALA A 232 3.33 47.54 -4.61
C ALA A 232 3.00 47.92 -3.16
N VAL A 233 1.95 48.70 -2.99
CA VAL A 233 1.38 49.09 -1.70
C VAL A 233 -0.15 49.05 -1.78
N ASN A 234 -0.84 48.85 -0.65
CA ASN A 234 -2.28 48.86 -0.67
C ASN A 234 -2.81 50.28 -0.92
N PRO A 235 -3.71 50.51 -1.89
CA PRO A 235 -4.24 51.84 -2.18
C PRO A 235 -5.04 52.47 -1.04
N ASN A 236 -5.48 51.64 -0.09
CA ASN A 236 -6.22 52.09 1.10
C ASN A 236 -5.32 52.25 2.33
N ASP A 237 -4.00 52.03 2.21
CA ASP A 237 -3.07 52.23 3.33
C ASP A 237 -2.68 53.69 3.44
N GLU A 238 -3.11 54.34 4.50
CA GLU A 238 -2.84 55.76 4.79
C GLU A 238 -1.32 56.03 4.85
N LYS A 239 -0.52 55.06 5.21
CA LYS A 239 0.95 55.22 5.30
C LYS A 239 1.61 55.41 3.93
N PHE A 240 1.10 54.72 2.89
CA PHE A 240 1.78 54.57 1.61
C PHE A 240 1.00 55.14 0.42
N LYS A 241 -0.35 55.37 0.55
CA LYS A 241 -1.18 55.79 -0.60
C LYS A 241 -0.64 57.06 -1.29
N HIS A 242 0.07 57.92 -0.56
CA HIS A 242 0.63 59.15 -1.12
C HIS A 242 1.88 58.91 -1.99
N LEU A 243 2.45 57.73 -1.95
CA LEU A 243 3.58 57.30 -2.78
C LEU A 243 3.17 56.67 -4.12
N ILE A 244 1.91 56.30 -4.27
CA ILE A 244 1.40 55.66 -5.51
C ILE A 244 1.60 56.62 -6.69
N GLY A 245 2.22 56.13 -7.76
CA GLY A 245 2.58 56.90 -8.95
C GLY A 245 3.95 57.56 -8.88
N LYS A 246 4.59 57.60 -7.70
CA LYS A 246 6.00 57.97 -7.58
C LYS A 246 6.91 56.84 -8.04
N LYS A 247 8.22 57.13 -8.10
CA LYS A 247 9.24 56.15 -8.39
C LYS A 247 10.21 56.00 -7.19
N CYS A 248 10.75 54.83 -7.04
CA CYS A 248 11.91 54.59 -6.15
C CYS A 248 13.12 54.05 -6.94
N ILE A 249 14.29 54.14 -6.35
CA ILE A 249 15.52 53.65 -6.96
C ILE A 249 15.82 52.28 -6.38
N LEU A 250 15.92 51.27 -7.26
CA LEU A 250 16.32 49.94 -6.90
C LEU A 250 17.79 49.96 -6.45
N PRO A 251 18.11 49.62 -5.18
CA PRO A 251 19.49 49.59 -4.69
C PRO A 251 20.38 48.68 -5.53
N ILE A 252 21.69 48.96 -5.55
CA ILE A 252 22.71 48.22 -6.31
C ILE A 252 22.55 48.36 -7.83
N MET A 253 21.33 48.23 -8.36
CA MET A 253 21.06 48.30 -9.80
C MET A 253 20.89 49.74 -10.32
N ASN A 254 20.67 50.70 -9.42
CA ASN A 254 20.43 52.10 -9.73
C ASN A 254 19.36 52.36 -10.79
N ARG A 255 18.32 51.49 -10.83
CA ARG A 255 17.21 51.57 -11.77
C ARG A 255 16.00 52.22 -11.11
N GLU A 256 15.36 53.18 -11.78
CA GLU A 256 14.08 53.70 -11.32
C GLU A 256 12.93 52.69 -11.59
N ILE A 257 12.14 52.40 -10.56
CA ILE A 257 10.99 51.50 -10.62
C ILE A 257 9.74 52.24 -10.05
N PRO A 258 8.54 52.00 -10.59
CA PRO A 258 7.32 52.65 -10.11
C PRO A 258 6.82 52.07 -8.79
N ILE A 259 6.10 52.90 -8.03
CA ILE A 259 5.30 52.48 -6.90
C ILE A 259 3.85 52.38 -7.34
N VAL A 260 3.24 51.20 -7.28
CA VAL A 260 1.90 50.90 -7.76
C VAL A 260 0.94 50.61 -6.61
N GLY A 261 -0.33 50.90 -6.78
CA GLY A 261 -1.36 50.57 -5.78
C GLY A 261 -2.08 49.27 -6.16
N ASP A 262 -1.99 48.25 -5.31
CA ASP A 262 -2.64 46.97 -5.53
C ASP A 262 -3.16 46.37 -4.20
N GLU A 263 -4.41 45.90 -4.17
CA GLU A 263 -5.07 45.32 -3.01
C GLU A 263 -4.46 43.99 -2.56
N TYR A 264 -3.62 43.38 -3.38
CA TYR A 264 -2.79 42.22 -3.01
C TYR A 264 -1.95 42.48 -1.75
N CYS A 265 -1.50 43.72 -1.53
CA CYS A 265 -0.72 44.08 -0.37
C CYS A 265 -1.61 44.21 0.88
N GLU A 266 -1.40 43.33 1.86
CA GLU A 266 -2.16 43.39 3.12
C GLU A 266 -1.68 44.55 4.01
N ILE A 267 -2.64 45.36 4.48
CA ILE A 267 -2.36 46.46 5.41
C ILE A 267 -1.94 45.88 6.77
N GLY A 268 -0.75 46.31 7.26
CA GLY A 268 -0.24 45.86 8.57
C GLY A 268 0.57 44.56 8.52
N PHE A 269 0.69 43.92 7.38
CA PHE A 269 1.60 42.78 7.21
C PHE A 269 3.00 43.23 6.79
N GLY A 270 4.03 42.74 7.47
CA GLY A 270 5.42 43.09 7.18
C GLY A 270 5.66 44.60 7.27
N THR A 271 6.16 45.22 6.17
CA THR A 271 6.31 46.68 6.05
C THR A 271 5.09 47.39 5.50
N GLY A 272 4.13 46.63 4.90
CA GLY A 272 3.03 47.14 4.10
C GLY A 272 3.40 47.49 2.66
N ALA A 273 4.66 47.37 2.29
CA ALA A 273 5.18 47.54 0.93
C ALA A 273 5.85 46.26 0.45
N VAL A 274 5.51 45.82 -0.74
CA VAL A 274 5.99 44.55 -1.33
C VAL A 274 6.80 44.87 -2.59
N LYS A 275 8.02 44.33 -2.66
CA LYS A 275 8.81 44.39 -3.90
C LYS A 275 8.15 43.51 -4.97
N MET A 276 8.16 43.94 -6.21
CA MET A 276 7.57 43.21 -7.33
C MET A 276 8.66 42.69 -8.25
N THR A 277 8.80 41.35 -8.29
CA THR A 277 9.72 40.64 -9.19
C THR A 277 8.91 39.73 -10.11
N PRO A 278 8.23 40.21 -11.14
CA PRO A 278 7.31 39.44 -11.96
C PRO A 278 7.92 38.19 -12.61
N ALA A 279 9.24 38.10 -12.74
CA ALA A 279 9.93 36.96 -13.32
C ALA A 279 10.18 35.80 -12.33
N HIS A 280 10.01 36.01 -11.02
CA HIS A 280 10.46 35.09 -9.97
C HIS A 280 9.44 34.82 -8.86
N ASP A 281 8.22 35.32 -8.98
CA ASP A 281 7.14 35.07 -8.03
C ASP A 281 5.79 35.07 -8.78
N PRO A 282 4.92 34.06 -8.56
CA PRO A 282 3.64 33.98 -9.26
C PRO A 282 2.67 35.12 -8.90
N ASN A 283 2.66 35.58 -7.65
CA ASN A 283 1.82 36.71 -7.24
C ASN A 283 2.34 38.03 -7.82
N ASP A 284 3.66 38.25 -7.80
CA ASP A 284 4.29 39.43 -8.40
C ASP A 284 4.06 39.47 -9.91
N PHE A 285 4.00 38.29 -10.57
CA PHE A 285 3.66 38.18 -11.98
C PHE A 285 2.25 38.67 -12.27
N GLU A 286 1.25 38.27 -11.49
CA GLU A 286 -0.14 38.70 -11.64
C GLU A 286 -0.31 40.20 -11.37
N VAL A 287 0.35 40.74 -10.33
CA VAL A 287 0.41 42.18 -10.08
C VAL A 287 1.10 42.90 -11.25
N GLY A 288 2.20 42.31 -11.74
CA GLY A 288 2.94 42.86 -12.89
C GLY A 288 2.08 42.95 -14.16
N LEU A 289 1.24 41.96 -14.45
CA LEU A 289 0.29 41.98 -15.55
C LEU A 289 -0.74 43.11 -15.40
N ARG A 290 -1.34 43.27 -14.20
CA ARG A 290 -2.34 44.34 -13.94
C ARG A 290 -1.77 45.75 -14.07
N HIS A 291 -0.51 45.93 -13.73
CA HIS A 291 0.17 47.21 -13.72
C HIS A 291 1.15 47.42 -14.88
N ASN A 292 1.22 46.47 -15.81
CA ASN A 292 2.13 46.47 -16.96
C ASN A 292 3.59 46.70 -16.57
N LEU A 293 4.03 46.00 -15.49
CA LEU A 293 5.42 46.02 -15.05
C LEU A 293 6.30 45.20 -15.99
N GLU A 294 7.54 45.65 -16.16
CA GLU A 294 8.53 44.91 -16.94
C GLU A 294 8.84 43.54 -16.27
N VAL A 295 9.16 42.54 -17.07
CA VAL A 295 9.51 41.20 -16.58
C VAL A 295 10.99 40.97 -16.84
N ILE A 296 11.80 41.05 -15.77
CA ILE A 296 13.26 40.90 -15.83
C ILE A 296 13.67 39.64 -15.08
N ARG A 297 14.08 38.64 -15.81
CA ARG A 297 14.60 37.39 -15.24
C ARG A 297 16.08 37.58 -14.83
N VAL A 298 16.45 37.16 -13.61
CA VAL A 298 17.82 37.27 -13.05
C VAL A 298 18.45 35.93 -12.67
N ILE A 299 17.65 34.84 -12.57
CA ILE A 299 18.15 33.51 -12.29
C ILE A 299 18.07 32.67 -13.58
N ALA A 300 19.19 32.10 -13.98
CA ALA A 300 19.33 31.21 -15.13
C ALA A 300 18.73 29.79 -14.86
N ASP A 301 18.66 28.92 -15.87
CA ASP A 301 18.09 27.59 -15.78
C ASP A 301 18.85 26.65 -14.84
N ASP A 302 20.14 26.86 -14.66
CA ASP A 302 21.01 26.11 -13.74
C ASP A 302 21.02 26.68 -12.31
N GLY A 303 20.23 27.74 -12.03
CA GLY A 303 20.14 28.37 -10.72
C GLY A 303 21.25 29.37 -10.45
N THR A 304 22.09 29.69 -11.44
CA THR A 304 23.05 30.78 -11.34
C THR A 304 22.39 32.14 -11.69
N ILE A 305 23.02 33.22 -11.27
CA ILE A 305 22.60 34.58 -11.66
C ILE A 305 23.01 34.83 -13.10
N ASN A 306 22.10 35.37 -13.92
CA ASN A 306 22.39 35.71 -15.31
C ASN A 306 22.94 37.14 -15.46
N GLU A 307 23.12 37.60 -16.71
CA GLU A 307 23.67 38.93 -17.06
C GLU A 307 22.90 40.11 -16.45
N ASN A 308 21.57 39.95 -16.22
CA ASN A 308 20.73 40.96 -15.60
C ASN A 308 21.07 41.19 -14.10
N GLY A 309 21.78 40.28 -13.48
CA GLY A 309 22.31 40.41 -12.12
C GLY A 309 23.60 41.24 -12.02
N GLY A 310 24.10 41.81 -13.14
CA GLY A 310 25.29 42.68 -13.17
C GLY A 310 26.54 41.99 -12.62
N LYS A 311 27.17 42.59 -11.57
CA LYS A 311 28.41 42.05 -10.99
C LYS A 311 28.29 40.67 -10.35
N TYR A 312 27.09 40.17 -10.11
CA TYR A 312 26.80 38.83 -9.55
C TYR A 312 26.57 37.72 -10.62
N ASN A 313 26.67 38.11 -11.90
CA ASN A 313 26.53 37.18 -13.01
C ASN A 313 27.43 35.95 -12.86
N GLY A 314 26.88 34.75 -13.04
CA GLY A 314 27.58 33.46 -12.90
C GLY A 314 27.68 32.94 -11.47
N MET A 315 27.26 33.68 -10.44
CA MET A 315 27.22 33.18 -9.06
C MET A 315 26.02 32.25 -8.87
N ASP A 316 26.19 31.20 -8.05
CA ASP A 316 25.07 30.47 -7.49
C ASP A 316 24.13 31.41 -6.72
N ARG A 317 22.83 31.21 -6.82
CA ARG A 317 21.81 32.08 -6.21
C ARG A 317 21.98 32.30 -4.71
N TYR A 318 22.43 31.27 -3.97
CA TYR A 318 22.63 31.37 -2.51
C TYR A 318 23.94 32.10 -2.17
N GLU A 319 24.97 31.90 -2.97
CA GLU A 319 26.20 32.65 -2.81
C GLU A 319 25.98 34.13 -3.19
N CYS A 320 25.21 34.37 -4.24
CA CYS A 320 24.77 35.73 -4.59
C CYS A 320 23.97 36.36 -3.45
N ARG A 321 23.04 35.65 -2.83
CA ARG A 321 22.26 36.13 -1.67
C ARG A 321 23.18 36.66 -0.58
N LYS A 322 24.22 35.91 -0.22
CA LYS A 322 25.19 36.31 0.81
C LYS A 322 25.99 37.58 0.41
N ALA A 323 26.47 37.58 -0.82
CA ALA A 323 27.25 38.71 -1.33
C ALA A 323 26.37 39.97 -1.45
N LEU A 324 25.17 39.86 -1.97
CA LEU A 324 24.24 40.99 -2.12
C LEU A 324 23.81 41.58 -0.78
N VAL A 325 23.47 40.72 0.22
CA VAL A 325 23.14 41.19 1.58
C VAL A 325 24.27 41.98 2.20
N LYS A 326 25.53 41.53 2.04
CA LYS A 326 26.69 42.20 2.51
C LYS A 326 26.86 43.59 1.82
N ASP A 327 26.70 43.67 0.51
CA ASP A 327 26.79 44.92 -0.23
C ASP A 327 25.68 45.91 0.16
N LEU A 328 24.45 45.42 0.43
CA LEU A 328 23.35 46.23 0.94
C LEU A 328 23.62 46.79 2.32
N GLU A 329 24.28 46.02 3.18
CA GLU A 329 24.70 46.44 4.51
C GLU A 329 25.79 47.52 4.40
N GLU A 330 26.85 47.28 3.62
CA GLU A 330 27.95 48.19 3.41
C GLU A 330 27.50 49.53 2.81
N GLN A 331 26.48 49.53 1.93
CA GLN A 331 25.93 50.74 1.32
C GLN A 331 24.79 51.39 2.13
N GLY A 332 24.44 50.82 3.29
CA GLY A 332 23.42 51.37 4.18
C GLY A 332 21.95 51.15 3.73
N TYR A 333 21.71 50.25 2.80
CA TYR A 333 20.37 49.92 2.34
C TYR A 333 19.72 48.84 3.20
N LEU A 334 20.47 47.96 3.88
CA LEU A 334 19.93 46.97 4.80
C LEU A 334 19.50 47.64 6.11
N VAL A 335 18.21 47.60 6.43
CA VAL A 335 17.67 48.25 7.64
C VAL A 335 17.78 47.31 8.84
N LYS A 336 17.39 46.04 8.66
CA LYS A 336 17.50 44.97 9.66
C LYS A 336 17.36 43.59 9.02
N THR A 337 17.76 42.57 9.78
CA THR A 337 17.56 41.15 9.45
C THR A 337 16.88 40.44 10.62
N GLU A 338 15.85 39.65 10.36
CA GLU A 338 15.12 38.89 11.38
C GLU A 338 15.12 37.41 11.00
N PRO A 339 15.31 36.47 11.96
CA PRO A 339 15.10 35.06 11.71
C PRO A 339 13.64 34.82 11.29
N TYR A 340 13.44 34.02 10.25
CA TYR A 340 12.14 33.74 9.73
C TYR A 340 12.10 32.31 9.15
N SER A 341 11.10 31.50 9.53
CA SER A 341 10.90 30.20 8.92
C SER A 341 9.80 30.28 7.88
N HIS A 342 10.04 29.71 6.71
CA HIS A 342 9.08 29.75 5.60
C HIS A 342 9.11 28.44 4.81
N ASN A 343 7.99 28.16 4.17
CA ASN A 343 7.83 27.02 3.29
C ASN A 343 8.61 27.23 1.99
N VAL A 344 9.52 26.30 1.71
CA VAL A 344 10.29 26.26 0.47
C VAL A 344 9.85 25.06 -0.37
N GLY A 345 9.49 25.32 -1.63
CA GLY A 345 9.19 24.25 -2.58
C GLY A 345 10.47 23.48 -2.92
N THR A 346 10.38 22.17 -2.90
CA THR A 346 11.46 21.25 -3.28
C THR A 346 10.99 20.30 -4.37
N CYS A 347 11.89 19.91 -5.25
CA CYS A 347 11.62 18.97 -6.30
C CYS A 347 11.36 17.56 -5.70
N TYR A 348 10.23 16.95 -6.00
CA TYR A 348 9.86 15.64 -5.45
C TYR A 348 10.83 14.50 -5.83
N ARG A 349 11.72 14.71 -6.82
CA ARG A 349 12.69 13.72 -7.29
C ARG A 349 14.10 13.88 -6.75
N CYS A 350 14.63 15.10 -6.81
CA CYS A 350 16.02 15.38 -6.39
C CYS A 350 16.11 16.10 -5.04
N HIS A 351 14.97 16.53 -4.48
CA HIS A 351 14.83 17.28 -3.22
C HIS A 351 15.60 18.61 -3.16
N ASN A 352 16.05 19.11 -4.32
CA ASN A 352 16.62 20.45 -4.42
C ASN A 352 15.52 21.50 -4.44
N ASP A 353 15.87 22.72 -3.99
CA ASP A 353 14.96 23.85 -3.94
C ASP A 353 14.53 24.25 -5.37
N VAL A 354 13.23 24.40 -5.52
CA VAL A 354 12.56 24.82 -6.75
C VAL A 354 12.64 26.34 -6.87
N GLU A 355 12.87 26.83 -8.09
CA GLU A 355 12.83 28.25 -8.42
C GLU A 355 11.58 28.59 -9.23
N PRO A 356 10.71 29.49 -8.74
CA PRO A 356 9.69 30.10 -9.60
C PRO A 356 10.39 30.94 -10.68
N LEU A 357 10.21 30.57 -11.94
CA LEU A 357 10.80 31.26 -13.09
C LEU A 357 9.76 31.51 -14.17
N ILE A 358 9.85 32.64 -14.83
CA ILE A 358 9.11 32.85 -16.08
C ILE A 358 9.73 32.03 -17.19
N SER A 359 8.90 31.25 -17.88
CA SER A 359 9.31 30.39 -19.01
C SER A 359 8.16 30.18 -19.99
N ALA A 360 8.52 30.10 -21.28
CA ALA A 360 7.57 29.73 -22.33
C ALA A 360 7.40 28.20 -22.34
N GLN A 361 6.24 27.72 -21.91
CA GLN A 361 5.94 26.30 -21.75
C GLN A 361 4.63 25.94 -22.45
N TRP A 362 4.38 24.64 -22.60
CA TRP A 362 3.11 24.10 -23.06
C TRP A 362 2.20 23.79 -21.87
N PHE A 363 0.93 24.22 -21.97
CA PHE A 363 -0.07 24.07 -20.92
C PHE A 363 -1.34 23.44 -21.42
N VAL A 364 -2.01 22.69 -20.52
CA VAL A 364 -3.40 22.25 -20.69
C VAL A 364 -4.31 23.15 -19.85
N LYS A 365 -5.35 23.73 -20.46
CA LYS A 365 -6.43 24.44 -19.75
C LYS A 365 -7.25 23.45 -18.93
N MET A 366 -7.16 23.55 -17.62
CA MET A 366 -7.77 22.55 -16.74
C MET A 366 -9.23 22.84 -16.40
N GLU A 367 -9.67 24.08 -16.35
CA GLU A 367 -11.02 24.43 -15.91
C GLU A 367 -12.14 23.67 -16.65
N PRO A 368 -12.17 23.59 -18.00
CA PRO A 368 -13.21 22.84 -18.71
C PRO A 368 -13.17 21.34 -18.42
N LEU A 369 -11.97 20.76 -18.29
CA LEU A 369 -11.76 19.32 -18.02
C LEU A 369 -12.14 18.96 -16.59
N ALA A 370 -11.86 19.84 -15.63
CA ALA A 370 -12.17 19.66 -14.24
C ALA A 370 -13.67 19.55 -13.96
N LYS A 371 -14.51 20.32 -14.68
CA LYS A 371 -15.97 20.31 -14.49
C LYS A 371 -16.59 18.93 -14.68
N GLU A 372 -16.22 18.23 -15.76
CA GLU A 372 -16.71 16.89 -16.02
C GLU A 372 -16.10 15.85 -15.07
N ALA A 373 -14.82 16.00 -14.73
CA ALA A 373 -14.15 15.13 -13.77
C ALA A 373 -14.75 15.22 -12.35
N ILE A 374 -15.17 16.41 -11.92
CA ILE A 374 -15.90 16.63 -10.66
C ILE A 374 -17.30 16.03 -10.74
N ARG A 375 -18.01 16.23 -11.84
CA ARG A 375 -19.39 15.76 -12.03
C ARG A 375 -19.49 14.24 -11.85
N VAL A 376 -18.65 13.47 -12.55
CA VAL A 376 -18.73 11.99 -12.53
C VAL A 376 -18.39 11.35 -11.19
N VAL A 377 -17.71 12.08 -10.32
CA VAL A 377 -17.45 11.64 -8.94
C VAL A 377 -18.60 12.05 -8.02
N ASN A 378 -19.14 13.26 -8.17
CA ASN A 378 -20.24 13.74 -7.35
C ASN A 378 -21.57 13.00 -7.61
N ASP A 379 -21.83 12.57 -8.84
CA ASP A 379 -23.03 11.79 -9.19
C ASP A 379 -22.89 10.28 -8.92
N GLY A 380 -21.72 9.83 -8.45
CA GLY A 380 -21.43 8.45 -8.09
C GLY A 380 -21.16 7.50 -9.27
N THR A 381 -20.96 8.06 -10.48
CA THR A 381 -20.50 7.29 -11.66
C THR A 381 -19.13 6.66 -11.38
N ILE A 382 -18.23 7.41 -10.72
CA ILE A 382 -16.97 6.92 -10.20
C ILE A 382 -17.02 6.97 -8.67
N LYS A 383 -16.69 5.85 -8.02
CA LYS A 383 -16.69 5.74 -6.55
C LYS A 383 -15.28 5.55 -6.02
N PHE A 384 -14.93 6.25 -4.95
CA PHE A 384 -13.70 6.02 -4.19
C PHE A 384 -13.95 5.07 -3.03
N VAL A 385 -13.07 4.12 -2.87
CA VAL A 385 -13.05 3.21 -1.72
C VAL A 385 -11.67 3.34 -1.04
N PRO A 386 -11.59 3.82 0.21
CA PRO A 386 -12.69 4.33 1.03
C PRO A 386 -13.19 5.72 0.60
N GLU A 387 -14.45 6.01 0.89
CA GLU A 387 -15.17 7.21 0.46
C GLU A 387 -14.51 8.54 0.89
N ARG A 388 -13.75 8.52 2.01
CA ARG A 388 -13.07 9.73 2.52
C ARG A 388 -12.17 10.41 1.47
N PHE A 389 -11.63 9.67 0.50
CA PHE A 389 -10.80 10.24 -0.56
C PHE A 389 -11.58 11.00 -1.63
N THR A 390 -12.89 10.83 -1.71
CA THR A 390 -13.77 11.65 -2.56
C THR A 390 -13.59 13.13 -2.28
N LYS A 391 -13.65 13.51 -0.99
CA LYS A 391 -13.47 14.91 -0.60
C LYS A 391 -12.08 15.44 -0.94
N THR A 392 -11.04 14.64 -0.74
CA THR A 392 -9.66 14.99 -1.09
C THR A 392 -9.51 15.24 -2.58
N TYR A 393 -10.09 14.37 -3.40
CA TYR A 393 -10.09 14.51 -4.86
C TYR A 393 -10.85 15.77 -5.32
N ILE A 394 -12.07 15.99 -4.82
CA ILE A 394 -12.90 17.14 -5.20
C ILE A 394 -12.21 18.46 -4.84
N ASN A 395 -11.71 18.60 -3.61
CA ASN A 395 -10.99 19.80 -3.19
C ASN A 395 -9.81 20.15 -4.10
N TRP A 396 -9.07 19.14 -4.57
CA TRP A 396 -7.95 19.36 -5.47
C TRP A 396 -8.43 19.78 -6.86
N MET A 397 -9.47 19.12 -7.40
CA MET A 397 -10.01 19.42 -8.73
C MET A 397 -10.67 20.82 -8.82
N GLU A 398 -11.28 21.29 -7.72
CA GLU A 398 -11.86 22.63 -7.64
C GLU A 398 -10.83 23.76 -7.68
N ASN A 399 -9.60 23.46 -7.24
CA ASN A 399 -8.49 24.42 -7.16
C ASN A 399 -7.37 24.12 -8.17
N VAL A 400 -7.63 23.30 -9.18
CA VAL A 400 -6.61 22.91 -10.15
C VAL A 400 -6.27 24.09 -11.08
N HIS A 401 -4.98 24.37 -11.24
CA HIS A 401 -4.44 25.32 -12.20
C HIS A 401 -4.11 24.67 -13.54
N ASP A 402 -3.86 25.48 -14.56
CA ASP A 402 -3.43 24.99 -15.87
C ASP A 402 -2.17 24.14 -15.72
N TRP A 403 -2.20 22.97 -16.31
CA TRP A 403 -1.16 21.97 -16.17
C TRP A 403 -0.01 22.22 -17.16
N CYS A 404 1.18 22.52 -16.65
CA CYS A 404 2.41 22.59 -17.42
C CYS A 404 2.82 21.18 -17.86
N ILE A 405 2.78 20.90 -19.17
CA ILE A 405 3.02 19.58 -19.74
C ILE A 405 4.36 19.41 -20.44
N SER A 406 5.13 20.46 -20.65
CA SER A 406 6.46 20.36 -21.29
C SER A 406 7.57 20.11 -20.29
N ARG A 407 8.54 19.31 -20.69
CA ARG A 407 9.75 18.97 -19.90
C ARG A 407 10.98 19.06 -20.80
N GLN A 408 12.04 19.69 -20.31
CA GLN A 408 13.33 19.87 -20.99
C GLN A 408 14.22 18.63 -20.82
N LEU A 409 13.64 17.48 -21.15
CA LEU A 409 14.28 16.17 -21.09
C LEU A 409 14.52 15.62 -22.49
N TRP A 410 15.35 14.59 -22.59
CA TRP A 410 15.52 13.85 -23.84
C TRP A 410 14.66 12.57 -23.86
N TRP A 411 14.43 11.99 -22.69
CA TRP A 411 13.64 10.78 -22.51
C TRP A 411 12.18 11.07 -22.26
N GLY A 412 11.33 10.70 -23.20
CA GLY A 412 9.87 10.87 -23.14
C GLY A 412 9.26 11.04 -24.52
N HIS A 413 7.95 11.29 -24.55
CA HIS A 413 7.22 11.61 -25.79
C HIS A 413 7.53 13.02 -26.24
N GLN A 414 8.27 13.16 -27.33
CA GLN A 414 8.58 14.47 -27.90
C GLN A 414 7.29 15.16 -28.41
N ILE A 415 7.12 16.42 -28.04
CA ILE A 415 5.93 17.21 -28.40
C ILE A 415 5.77 17.26 -29.91
N PRO A 416 4.57 16.97 -30.48
CA PRO A 416 4.33 16.91 -31.89
C PRO A 416 4.04 18.30 -32.49
N ALA A 417 4.99 19.24 -32.28
CA ALA A 417 4.92 20.61 -32.76
C ALA A 417 6.19 20.96 -33.56
N TRP A 418 6.02 21.69 -34.66
CA TRP A 418 7.10 22.15 -35.53
C TRP A 418 6.95 23.65 -35.83
N TYR A 419 8.03 24.39 -35.65
CA TYR A 419 8.13 25.81 -35.89
C TYR A 419 8.59 26.03 -37.30
N CYS A 420 7.84 26.89 -38.05
CA CYS A 420 8.27 27.31 -39.37
C CYS A 420 9.37 28.36 -39.26
N ASP A 421 10.54 28.13 -39.87
CA ASP A 421 11.69 29.00 -39.78
C ASP A 421 11.46 30.33 -40.55
N GLU A 422 10.49 30.38 -41.51
CA GLU A 422 10.18 31.58 -42.26
C GLU A 422 9.06 32.42 -41.63
N CYS A 423 7.95 31.82 -41.26
CA CYS A 423 6.76 32.59 -40.82
C CYS A 423 6.46 32.46 -39.34
N GLY A 424 7.24 31.68 -38.57
CA GLY A 424 7.07 31.47 -37.15
C GLY A 424 5.80 30.68 -36.75
N HIS A 425 5.04 30.15 -37.73
CA HIS A 425 3.83 29.39 -37.46
C HIS A 425 4.15 28.07 -36.77
N ILE A 426 3.36 27.68 -35.76
CA ILE A 426 3.48 26.43 -35.06
C ILE A 426 2.56 25.42 -35.74
N ASN A 427 3.15 24.40 -36.35
CA ASN A 427 2.43 23.28 -36.96
C ASN A 427 2.32 22.13 -35.94
N VAL A 428 1.12 21.83 -35.48
CA VAL A 428 0.84 20.68 -34.59
C VAL A 428 0.16 19.62 -35.42
N LYS A 429 0.84 18.44 -35.54
CA LYS A 429 0.40 17.42 -36.50
C LYS A 429 0.53 15.99 -35.89
N ARG A 430 -0.39 15.12 -36.31
CA ARG A 430 -0.40 13.69 -35.95
C ARG A 430 0.75 12.94 -36.60
N ASP A 431 1.09 13.31 -37.82
CA ASP A 431 2.25 12.82 -38.58
C ASP A 431 3.28 13.93 -38.74
N ASP A 432 4.52 13.58 -38.96
CA ASP A 432 5.60 14.54 -39.13
C ASP A 432 5.37 15.36 -40.44
N PRO A 433 5.18 16.68 -40.35
CA PRO A 433 4.89 17.52 -41.51
C PRO A 433 6.11 17.68 -42.41
N THR A 434 5.89 17.70 -43.71
CA THR A 434 6.92 17.96 -44.73
C THR A 434 7.02 19.43 -45.12
N GLU A 435 6.01 20.23 -44.79
CA GLU A 435 5.95 21.65 -45.08
C GLU A 435 5.01 22.40 -44.14
N CYS A 436 5.20 23.68 -43.96
CA CYS A 436 4.38 24.55 -43.15
C CYS A 436 2.98 24.69 -43.75
N GLU A 437 1.94 24.42 -42.99
CA GLU A 437 0.54 24.55 -43.45
C GLU A 437 0.13 25.99 -43.78
N LYS A 438 0.84 26.99 -43.24
CA LYS A 438 0.49 28.42 -43.47
C LYS A 438 1.20 29.04 -44.68
N CYS A 439 2.48 28.70 -44.91
CA CYS A 439 3.29 29.32 -45.95
C CYS A 439 3.96 28.34 -46.92
N GLY A 440 3.83 27.04 -46.75
CA GLY A 440 4.45 26.01 -47.57
C GLY A 440 5.98 25.88 -47.44
N CYS A 441 6.60 26.55 -46.48
CA CYS A 441 8.04 26.41 -46.21
C CYS A 441 8.38 24.99 -45.77
N LYS A 442 9.48 24.47 -46.28
CA LYS A 442 9.95 23.10 -45.94
C LYS A 442 10.95 23.04 -44.76
N HIS A 443 11.37 24.20 -44.28
CA HIS A 443 12.26 24.32 -43.16
C HIS A 443 11.42 24.44 -41.88
N LEU A 444 11.34 23.31 -41.16
CA LEU A 444 10.57 23.18 -39.92
C LEU A 444 11.52 22.68 -38.84
N THR A 445 11.55 23.38 -37.72
CA THR A 445 12.30 22.99 -36.54
C THR A 445 11.33 22.33 -35.55
N ARG A 446 11.59 21.07 -35.17
CA ARG A 446 10.73 20.34 -34.23
C ARG A 446 10.95 20.85 -32.80
N GLU A 447 9.90 20.92 -32.00
CA GLU A 447 9.98 21.17 -30.57
C GLU A 447 10.91 20.15 -29.90
N GLU A 448 11.86 20.63 -29.09
CA GLU A 448 12.84 19.76 -28.43
C GLU A 448 12.30 19.14 -27.13
N ASP A 449 11.34 19.81 -26.50
CA ASP A 449 10.74 19.36 -25.24
C ASP A 449 9.95 18.07 -25.42
N VAL A 450 9.90 17.29 -24.35
CA VAL A 450 9.03 16.12 -24.24
C VAL A 450 7.84 16.42 -23.31
N LEU A 451 6.81 15.60 -23.41
CA LEU A 451 5.66 15.68 -22.53
C LEU A 451 5.97 15.15 -21.13
N ASP A 452 5.31 15.71 -20.13
CA ASP A 452 5.23 15.16 -18.79
C ASP A 452 4.81 13.67 -18.83
N THR A 453 5.48 12.82 -18.06
CA THR A 453 5.19 11.38 -18.00
C THR A 453 3.71 11.12 -17.67
N TRP A 454 3.11 11.97 -16.84
CA TRP A 454 1.71 11.86 -16.47
C TRP A 454 0.73 12.13 -17.62
N PHE A 455 1.17 12.73 -18.71
CA PHE A 455 0.36 12.91 -19.92
C PHE A 455 0.04 11.57 -20.59
N SER A 456 1.04 10.73 -20.80
CA SER A 456 0.83 9.38 -21.36
C SER A 456 0.17 8.44 -20.34
N SER A 457 0.55 8.54 -19.06
CA SER A 457 -0.02 7.72 -18.00
C SER A 457 -1.52 8.00 -17.78
N ALA A 458 -1.98 9.22 -18.06
CA ALA A 458 -3.40 9.60 -18.00
C ALA A 458 -4.28 8.86 -19.02
N LEU A 459 -3.69 8.38 -20.12
CA LEU A 459 -4.41 7.67 -21.20
C LEU A 459 -4.47 6.14 -20.96
N TRP A 460 -3.79 5.66 -19.92
CA TRP A 460 -3.54 4.25 -19.67
C TRP A 460 -4.79 3.35 -19.75
N PRO A 461 -5.96 3.71 -19.20
CA PRO A 461 -7.15 2.86 -19.23
C PRO A 461 -7.68 2.55 -20.63
N PHE A 462 -7.40 3.38 -21.62
CA PHE A 462 -7.90 3.22 -22.99
C PHE A 462 -6.79 3.10 -24.04
N SER A 463 -5.64 3.72 -23.85
CA SER A 463 -4.50 3.58 -24.78
C SER A 463 -3.96 2.13 -24.77
N THR A 464 -4.00 1.44 -23.64
CA THR A 464 -3.62 0.04 -23.53
C THR A 464 -4.56 -0.91 -24.26
N MET A 465 -5.78 -0.48 -24.53
CA MET A 465 -6.84 -1.26 -25.17
C MET A 465 -7.03 -0.92 -26.65
N GLY A 466 -6.10 -0.15 -27.21
CA GLY A 466 -6.04 0.09 -28.65
C GLY A 466 -6.51 1.47 -29.10
N TRP A 467 -7.05 2.34 -28.21
CA TRP A 467 -7.36 3.73 -28.61
C TRP A 467 -6.11 4.42 -29.18
N PRO A 468 -6.18 5.22 -30.25
CA PRO A 468 -7.37 5.86 -30.84
C PRO A 468 -8.15 5.03 -31.86
N ASP A 469 -7.82 3.74 -32.06
CA ASP A 469 -8.65 2.88 -32.90
C ASP A 469 -9.97 2.54 -32.16
N THR A 470 -11.03 3.26 -32.49
CA THR A 470 -12.37 3.06 -31.91
C THR A 470 -13.03 1.74 -32.33
N THR A 471 -12.45 1.01 -33.27
CA THR A 471 -12.92 -0.32 -33.71
C THR A 471 -12.25 -1.46 -32.93
N SER A 472 -11.26 -1.17 -32.08
CA SER A 472 -10.56 -2.16 -31.27
C SER A 472 -11.57 -2.99 -30.45
N ALA A 473 -11.47 -4.31 -30.57
CA ALA A 473 -12.29 -5.25 -29.81
C ALA A 473 -12.03 -5.14 -28.31
N ASP A 474 -10.77 -5.07 -27.91
CA ASP A 474 -10.38 -4.88 -26.50
C ASP A 474 -10.98 -3.60 -25.93
N LEU A 475 -10.91 -2.47 -26.65
CA LEU A 475 -11.49 -1.21 -26.20
C LEU A 475 -13.00 -1.30 -26.02
N ASN A 476 -13.70 -1.89 -26.98
CA ASN A 476 -15.16 -1.99 -26.96
C ASN A 476 -15.69 -2.98 -25.90
N TYR A 477 -14.92 -4.00 -25.53
CA TYR A 477 -15.35 -5.00 -24.54
C TYR A 477 -14.90 -4.66 -23.11
N TRP A 478 -13.64 -4.20 -22.92
CA TRP A 478 -13.05 -4.04 -21.59
C TRP A 478 -13.13 -2.63 -21.00
N TYR A 479 -13.38 -1.60 -21.83
CA TYR A 479 -13.52 -0.22 -21.36
C TYR A 479 -14.99 0.15 -21.11
N PRO A 480 -15.34 0.84 -19.98
CA PRO A 480 -14.48 1.30 -18.90
C PRO A 480 -13.96 0.13 -18.07
N THR A 481 -12.77 0.30 -17.48
CA THR A 481 -12.25 -0.71 -16.56
C THR A 481 -13.09 -0.79 -15.29
N SER A 482 -13.03 -1.93 -14.60
CA SER A 482 -13.90 -2.17 -13.43
C SER A 482 -13.39 -1.46 -12.19
N VAL A 483 -12.11 -1.61 -11.91
CA VAL A 483 -11.46 -1.09 -10.71
C VAL A 483 -10.10 -0.51 -11.08
N MET A 484 -9.80 0.66 -10.54
CA MET A 484 -8.47 1.23 -10.50
C MET A 484 -7.93 1.08 -9.08
N VAL A 485 -6.83 0.37 -8.92
CA VAL A 485 -6.16 0.18 -7.62
C VAL A 485 -4.90 1.04 -7.58
N THR A 486 -4.70 1.81 -6.51
CA THR A 486 -3.51 2.66 -6.37
C THR A 486 -3.32 3.16 -4.94
N GLY A 487 -2.12 3.62 -4.61
CA GLY A 487 -1.85 4.36 -3.37
C GLY A 487 -2.49 5.75 -3.35
N TYR A 488 -2.80 6.26 -2.15
CA TYR A 488 -3.39 7.59 -2.00
C TYR A 488 -2.45 8.72 -2.45
N ASP A 489 -1.15 8.47 -2.47
CA ASP A 489 -0.12 9.47 -2.78
C ASP A 489 -0.08 9.86 -4.27
N ILE A 490 -0.72 9.10 -5.16
CA ILE A 490 -0.80 9.41 -6.59
C ILE A 490 -2.23 9.70 -7.09
N ILE A 491 -3.17 10.02 -6.21
CA ILE A 491 -4.52 10.43 -6.61
C ILE A 491 -4.47 11.62 -7.58
N PHE A 492 -3.69 12.64 -7.24
CA PHE A 492 -3.59 13.87 -8.04
C PHE A 492 -2.73 13.70 -9.29
N PHE A 493 -1.67 12.90 -9.17
CA PHE A 493 -0.77 12.65 -10.28
C PHE A 493 -1.39 11.79 -11.36
N TRP A 494 -2.16 10.79 -10.96
CA TRP A 494 -2.61 9.76 -11.89
C TRP A 494 -4.13 9.61 -11.97
N VAL A 495 -4.81 9.36 -10.86
CA VAL A 495 -6.26 9.09 -10.87
C VAL A 495 -7.04 10.27 -11.46
N ALA A 496 -6.80 11.49 -10.99
CA ALA A 496 -7.45 12.69 -11.46
C ALA A 496 -7.21 12.90 -12.96
N ARG A 497 -5.96 12.69 -13.41
CA ARG A 497 -5.59 12.83 -14.81
C ARG A 497 -6.25 11.79 -15.71
N MET A 498 -6.35 10.53 -15.26
CA MET A 498 -7.10 9.52 -16.00
C MET A 498 -8.59 9.85 -16.12
N ILE A 499 -9.19 10.39 -15.04
CA ILE A 499 -10.60 10.73 -15.03
C ILE A 499 -10.89 11.83 -16.07
N PHE A 500 -10.20 12.97 -16.02
CA PHE A 500 -10.48 14.04 -16.98
C PHE A 500 -10.09 13.65 -18.42
N SER A 501 -9.01 12.89 -18.61
CA SER A 501 -8.62 12.43 -19.94
C SER A 501 -9.62 11.42 -20.51
N GLY A 502 -10.10 10.47 -19.71
CA GLY A 502 -11.15 9.53 -20.14
C GLY A 502 -12.45 10.24 -20.48
N MET A 503 -12.89 11.19 -19.65
CA MET A 503 -14.08 11.99 -19.93
C MET A 503 -13.93 12.83 -21.20
N GLU A 504 -12.75 13.39 -21.46
CA GLU A 504 -12.50 14.21 -22.64
C GLU A 504 -12.35 13.37 -23.91
N GLN A 505 -11.57 12.30 -23.89
CA GLN A 505 -11.27 11.51 -25.09
C GLN A 505 -12.35 10.47 -25.40
N MET A 506 -12.82 9.75 -24.39
CA MET A 506 -13.77 8.65 -24.53
C MET A 506 -15.21 9.06 -24.29
N LYS A 507 -15.45 10.26 -23.72
CA LYS A 507 -16.78 10.74 -23.27
C LYS A 507 -17.47 9.77 -22.31
N LYS A 508 -16.66 8.99 -21.62
CA LYS A 508 -17.08 7.94 -20.68
C LYS A 508 -16.03 7.79 -19.59
N GLU A 509 -16.49 7.43 -18.39
CA GLU A 509 -15.61 7.18 -17.24
C GLU A 509 -14.51 6.16 -17.56
N PRO A 510 -13.26 6.38 -17.13
CA PRO A 510 -12.17 5.43 -17.39
C PRO A 510 -12.27 4.15 -16.54
N PHE A 511 -12.90 4.24 -15.38
CA PHE A 511 -13.13 3.15 -14.43
C PHE A 511 -14.32 3.47 -13.53
N LYS A 512 -14.92 2.43 -12.93
CA LYS A 512 -16.10 2.59 -12.05
C LYS A 512 -15.74 2.80 -10.59
N THR A 513 -14.70 2.15 -10.12
CA THR A 513 -14.26 2.21 -8.72
C THR A 513 -12.78 2.54 -8.66
N VAL A 514 -12.42 3.44 -7.75
CA VAL A 514 -11.04 3.74 -7.36
C VAL A 514 -10.81 3.13 -5.98
N PHE A 515 -10.09 2.02 -5.94
CA PHE A 515 -9.71 1.35 -4.71
C PHE A 515 -8.35 1.86 -4.24
N ILE A 516 -8.35 2.60 -3.14
CA ILE A 516 -7.17 3.25 -2.59
C ILE A 516 -6.58 2.42 -1.47
N HIS A 517 -5.30 2.14 -1.55
CA HIS A 517 -4.53 1.56 -0.45
C HIS A 517 -3.58 2.59 0.19
N GLY A 518 -3.13 2.29 1.40
CA GLY A 518 -2.11 3.07 2.10
C GLY A 518 -0.70 2.69 1.71
N LEU A 519 0.28 3.33 2.33
CA LEU A 519 1.70 3.06 2.11
C LEU A 519 2.20 1.96 3.05
N VAL A 520 3.15 1.18 2.56
CA VAL A 520 3.88 0.22 3.40
C VAL A 520 5.03 0.93 4.09
N ARG A 521 5.02 0.89 5.42
CA ARG A 521 6.01 1.53 6.29
C ARG A 521 6.86 0.47 7.01
N ASP A 522 8.03 0.85 7.47
CA ASP A 522 8.86 -0.02 8.30
C ASP A 522 8.22 -0.29 9.68
N ASP A 523 8.84 -1.12 10.49
CA ASP A 523 8.42 -1.48 11.85
C ASP A 523 8.26 -0.27 12.79
N LYS A 524 9.00 0.83 12.51
CA LYS A 524 8.95 2.11 13.24
C LYS A 524 7.93 3.10 12.67
N GLY A 525 7.21 2.73 11.62
CA GLY A 525 6.22 3.57 10.95
C GLY A 525 6.80 4.62 10.00
N ARG A 526 8.08 4.53 9.63
CA ARG A 526 8.72 5.43 8.67
C ARG A 526 8.48 4.94 7.23
N LYS A 527 8.37 5.87 6.29
CA LYS A 527 8.30 5.53 4.86
C LYS A 527 9.57 4.76 4.47
N MET A 528 9.41 3.63 3.79
CA MET A 528 10.55 2.87 3.28
C MET A 528 11.20 3.61 2.11
N SER A 529 12.52 3.78 2.16
CA SER A 529 13.29 4.37 1.07
C SER A 529 14.70 3.79 1.00
N LYS A 530 15.29 3.82 -0.20
CA LYS A 530 16.68 3.38 -0.39
C LYS A 530 17.67 4.27 0.36
N SER A 531 17.38 5.59 0.46
CA SER A 531 18.22 6.55 1.15
C SER A 531 18.28 6.35 2.66
N LEU A 532 17.20 5.83 3.28
CA LEU A 532 17.15 5.51 4.70
C LEU A 532 17.68 4.11 5.02
N GLY A 533 17.97 3.29 3.99
CA GLY A 533 18.44 1.91 4.16
C GLY A 533 17.42 0.98 4.86
N ASN A 534 16.13 1.37 4.93
CA ASN A 534 15.06 0.61 5.56
C ASN A 534 14.13 -0.08 4.55
N GLY A 535 14.50 -0.08 3.27
CA GLY A 535 13.76 -0.77 2.22
C GLY A 535 13.91 -2.29 2.34
N ILE A 536 12.80 -3.01 2.30
CA ILE A 536 12.77 -4.48 2.28
C ILE A 536 12.44 -4.91 0.86
N ASP A 537 13.26 -5.81 0.30
CA ASP A 537 13.02 -6.39 -1.02
C ASP A 537 11.93 -7.48 -0.92
N PRO A 538 10.80 -7.33 -1.65
CA PRO A 538 9.76 -8.36 -1.65
C PRO A 538 10.23 -9.72 -2.16
N LEU A 539 11.22 -9.75 -3.06
CA LEU A 539 11.78 -11.02 -3.55
C LEU A 539 12.53 -11.78 -2.45
N GLU A 540 13.34 -11.09 -1.66
CA GLU A 540 14.04 -11.73 -0.53
C GLU A 540 13.05 -12.34 0.45
N MET A 541 11.92 -11.65 0.69
CA MET A 541 10.87 -12.17 1.55
C MET A 541 10.16 -13.39 0.93
N ALA A 542 9.84 -13.33 -0.36
CA ALA A 542 9.24 -14.46 -1.08
C ALA A 542 10.19 -15.66 -1.16
N GLU A 543 11.48 -15.44 -1.39
CA GLU A 543 12.47 -16.51 -1.40
C GLU A 543 12.65 -17.18 -0.04
N LYS A 544 12.59 -16.40 1.04
CA LYS A 544 12.81 -16.91 2.40
C LYS A 544 11.56 -17.58 2.99
N TYR A 545 10.38 -17.02 2.75
CA TYR A 545 9.15 -17.43 3.43
C TYR A 545 8.09 -18.02 2.49
N GLY A 546 8.24 -17.83 1.18
CA GLY A 546 7.24 -18.17 0.15
C GLY A 546 6.41 -16.95 -0.24
N ALA A 547 6.01 -16.90 -1.52
CA ALA A 547 5.18 -15.82 -2.07
C ALA A 547 3.81 -15.77 -1.39
N ASP A 548 3.18 -16.90 -1.11
CA ASP A 548 1.89 -16.97 -0.40
C ASP A 548 1.95 -16.37 1.00
N ALA A 549 3.02 -16.65 1.74
CA ALA A 549 3.22 -16.09 3.09
C ALA A 549 3.40 -14.56 3.03
N LEU A 550 4.14 -14.05 2.05
CA LEU A 550 4.30 -12.60 1.84
C LEU A 550 2.96 -11.94 1.48
N ARG A 551 2.23 -12.50 0.50
CA ARG A 551 0.93 -12.00 0.05
C ARG A 551 -0.07 -11.93 1.21
N PHE A 552 -0.17 -12.98 1.97
CA PHE A 552 -1.10 -13.06 3.10
C PHE A 552 -0.73 -12.08 4.22
N ASN A 553 0.57 -11.89 4.52
CA ASN A 553 1.05 -10.87 5.46
C ASN A 553 0.68 -9.45 5.02
N LEU A 554 0.80 -9.13 3.73
CA LEU A 554 0.48 -7.81 3.19
C LEU A 554 -1.01 -7.47 3.29
N ILE A 555 -1.88 -8.47 3.33
CA ILE A 555 -3.34 -8.28 3.35
C ILE A 555 -3.91 -8.37 4.76
N THR A 556 -3.41 -9.30 5.57
CA THR A 556 -3.98 -9.54 6.91
C THR A 556 -3.81 -8.34 7.82
N GLY A 557 -4.94 -7.82 8.33
CA GLY A 557 -5.01 -6.64 9.18
C GLY A 557 -4.83 -5.32 8.44
N ASN A 558 -4.84 -5.33 7.11
CA ASN A 558 -4.85 -4.14 6.29
C ASN A 558 -6.28 -3.68 6.01
N SER A 559 -6.52 -2.38 6.07
CA SER A 559 -7.81 -1.76 5.74
C SER A 559 -7.64 -0.77 4.60
N PRO A 560 -8.67 -0.57 3.76
CA PRO A 560 -8.61 0.37 2.64
C PRO A 560 -8.12 1.77 3.04
N GLY A 561 -7.15 2.28 2.31
CA GLY A 561 -6.61 3.64 2.46
C GLY A 561 -5.76 3.89 3.70
N ASN A 562 -5.49 2.90 4.53
CA ASN A 562 -4.66 3.03 5.73
C ASN A 562 -3.23 2.53 5.46
N ASP A 563 -2.24 3.25 6.02
CA ASP A 563 -0.87 2.79 6.02
C ASP A 563 -0.73 1.52 6.84
N MET A 564 0.13 0.61 6.39
CA MET A 564 0.47 -0.59 7.13
C MET A 564 1.93 -0.60 7.54
N ARG A 565 2.22 -1.15 8.73
CA ARG A 565 3.59 -1.45 9.15
C ARG A 565 3.93 -2.87 8.75
N PHE A 566 5.04 -3.03 8.07
CA PHE A 566 5.53 -4.34 7.66
C PHE A 566 6.46 -4.91 8.73
N TYR A 567 6.12 -6.11 9.21
CA TYR A 567 6.92 -6.86 10.18
C TYR A 567 7.38 -8.17 9.54
N VAL A 568 8.69 -8.39 9.53
CA VAL A 568 9.28 -9.63 8.96
C VAL A 568 8.82 -10.87 9.72
N GLU A 569 8.65 -10.77 11.03
CA GLU A 569 8.19 -11.86 11.91
C GLU A 569 6.79 -12.36 11.55
N LYS A 570 5.94 -11.47 11.01
CA LYS A 570 4.62 -11.88 10.49
C LYS A 570 4.73 -12.77 9.25
N CYS A 571 5.73 -12.58 8.38
CA CYS A 571 5.97 -13.50 7.27
C CYS A 571 6.28 -14.92 7.76
N GLU A 572 7.02 -15.05 8.87
CA GLU A 572 7.29 -16.34 9.48
C GLU A 572 6.02 -16.99 10.06
N ALA A 573 5.16 -16.20 10.71
CA ALA A 573 3.86 -16.67 11.18
C ALA A 573 2.98 -17.17 10.02
N MET A 574 2.96 -16.44 8.89
CA MET A 574 2.20 -16.85 7.70
C MET A 574 2.79 -18.09 7.02
N ARG A 575 4.11 -18.26 7.01
CA ARG A 575 4.75 -19.52 6.59
C ARG A 575 4.32 -20.69 7.49
N ASN A 576 4.21 -20.47 8.78
CA ASN A 576 3.73 -21.50 9.71
C ASN A 576 2.25 -21.82 9.46
N PHE A 577 1.44 -20.84 9.05
CA PHE A 577 0.08 -21.07 8.59
C PHE A 577 0.04 -21.92 7.31
N CYS A 578 0.91 -21.65 6.33
CA CYS A 578 1.07 -22.53 5.16
C CYS A 578 1.36 -23.97 5.58
N ASN A 579 2.27 -24.18 6.53
CA ASN A 579 2.59 -25.50 7.05
C ASN A 579 1.40 -26.16 7.78
N LYS A 580 0.58 -25.39 8.48
CA LYS A 580 -0.66 -25.89 9.13
C LYS A 580 -1.64 -26.43 8.09
N ILE A 581 -1.92 -25.64 7.04
CA ILE A 581 -2.79 -26.05 5.91
C ILE A 581 -2.24 -27.28 5.22
N TRP A 582 -0.94 -27.29 4.94
CA TRP A 582 -0.26 -28.42 4.31
C TRP A 582 -0.39 -29.71 5.10
N ASN A 583 -0.14 -29.66 6.40
CA ASN A 583 -0.26 -30.83 7.27
C ASN A 583 -1.70 -31.31 7.42
N ALA A 584 -2.67 -30.39 7.48
CA ALA A 584 -4.08 -30.74 7.50
C ALA A 584 -4.48 -31.44 6.19
N SER A 585 -4.06 -30.91 5.05
CA SER A 585 -4.32 -31.51 3.73
C SER A 585 -3.66 -32.88 3.58
N ARG A 586 -2.42 -33.04 4.05
CA ARG A 586 -1.76 -34.35 4.09
C ARG A 586 -2.54 -35.37 4.94
N PHE A 587 -3.01 -34.95 6.12
CA PHE A 587 -3.83 -35.82 6.96
C PHE A 587 -5.10 -36.25 6.23
N VAL A 588 -5.80 -35.34 5.56
CA VAL A 588 -6.97 -35.67 4.75
C VAL A 588 -6.61 -36.69 3.69
N MET A 589 -5.59 -36.43 2.87
CA MET A 589 -5.18 -37.32 1.78
C MET A 589 -4.76 -38.71 2.24
N MET A 590 -4.07 -38.83 3.36
CA MET A 590 -3.67 -40.12 3.93
C MET A 590 -4.88 -40.97 4.38
N ASN A 591 -6.02 -40.35 4.60
CA ASN A 591 -7.25 -41.02 4.99
C ASN A 591 -8.28 -41.16 3.85
N LEU A 592 -7.96 -40.67 2.64
CA LEU A 592 -8.84 -40.74 1.49
C LEU A 592 -8.71 -42.08 0.77
N THR A 593 -9.86 -42.76 0.58
CA THR A 593 -10.01 -43.96 -0.29
C THR A 593 -11.01 -43.71 -1.40
N ILE A 594 -11.60 -42.53 -1.46
CA ILE A 594 -12.59 -42.10 -2.47
C ILE A 594 -11.89 -41.43 -3.65
N ASP A 595 -12.41 -41.65 -4.87
CA ASP A 595 -11.94 -41.03 -6.11
C ASP A 595 -12.77 -39.82 -6.53
N HIS A 596 -13.96 -39.66 -5.95
CA HIS A 596 -14.90 -38.58 -6.20
C HIS A 596 -15.52 -38.10 -4.89
N VAL A 597 -15.70 -36.79 -4.75
CA VAL A 597 -16.23 -36.15 -3.55
C VAL A 597 -17.73 -35.89 -3.72
N ALA A 598 -18.57 -36.48 -2.88
CA ALA A 598 -20.01 -36.25 -2.86
C ALA A 598 -20.51 -36.18 -1.41
N LEU A 599 -21.20 -35.11 -1.05
CA LEU A 599 -21.77 -35.01 0.30
C LEU A 599 -22.80 -36.14 0.55
N PRO A 600 -22.74 -36.83 1.70
CA PRO A 600 -23.67 -37.90 2.03
C PRO A 600 -25.07 -37.33 2.30
N GLU A 601 -26.09 -38.16 2.02
CA GLU A 601 -27.50 -37.81 2.33
C GLU A 601 -27.73 -37.64 3.84
N LYS A 602 -27.08 -38.47 4.65
CA LYS A 602 -27.17 -38.40 6.10
C LYS A 602 -25.91 -37.71 6.64
N LEU A 603 -26.10 -36.54 7.23
CA LEU A 603 -25.07 -35.76 7.89
C LEU A 603 -25.12 -35.95 9.42
N GLU A 604 -23.99 -36.19 10.06
CA GLU A 604 -23.86 -36.26 11.51
C GLU A 604 -23.76 -34.86 12.11
N LEU A 605 -23.77 -34.75 13.46
CA LEU A 605 -23.79 -33.47 14.16
C LEU A 605 -22.59 -32.58 13.78
N GLU A 606 -21.40 -33.15 13.78
CA GLU A 606 -20.17 -32.42 13.42
C GLU A 606 -20.12 -32.04 11.94
N ASP A 607 -20.74 -32.80 11.05
CA ASP A 607 -20.84 -32.51 9.63
C ASP A 607 -21.73 -31.29 9.41
N LYS A 608 -22.89 -31.26 10.03
CA LYS A 608 -23.80 -30.12 9.96
C LYS A 608 -23.19 -28.85 10.54
N TRP A 609 -22.49 -29.00 11.67
CA TRP A 609 -21.79 -27.89 12.30
C TRP A 609 -20.77 -27.27 11.36
N ILE A 610 -19.85 -28.06 10.80
CA ILE A 610 -18.79 -27.50 9.95
C ILE A 610 -19.32 -26.98 8.61
N LEU A 611 -20.33 -27.64 8.03
CA LEU A 611 -20.97 -27.17 6.79
C LEU A 611 -21.70 -25.85 7.01
N SER A 612 -22.36 -25.67 8.15
CA SER A 612 -23.03 -24.43 8.49
C SER A 612 -22.03 -23.30 8.75
N LYS A 613 -20.91 -23.59 9.45
CA LYS A 613 -19.79 -22.65 9.63
C LYS A 613 -19.16 -22.25 8.28
N LEU A 614 -18.89 -23.21 7.40
CA LEU A 614 -18.38 -22.97 6.06
C LEU A 614 -19.34 -22.11 5.23
N ASN A 615 -20.62 -22.42 5.29
CA ASN A 615 -21.65 -21.69 4.56
C ASN A 615 -21.74 -20.22 5.00
N THR A 616 -21.65 -19.95 6.28
CA THR A 616 -21.55 -18.60 6.84
C THR A 616 -20.28 -17.92 6.37
N LEU A 617 -19.13 -18.60 6.40
CA LEU A 617 -17.85 -18.09 5.91
C LEU A 617 -17.92 -17.69 4.44
N ILE A 618 -18.52 -18.54 3.58
CA ILE A 618 -18.67 -18.26 2.14
C ILE A 618 -19.40 -16.93 1.92
N ARG A 619 -20.50 -16.70 2.61
CA ARG A 619 -21.26 -15.45 2.53
C ARG A 619 -20.42 -14.27 3.01
N GLU A 620 -19.86 -14.36 4.20
CA GLU A 620 -19.10 -13.25 4.80
C GLU A 620 -17.85 -12.90 4.02
N VAL A 621 -17.12 -13.89 3.52
CA VAL A 621 -15.95 -13.65 2.66
C VAL A 621 -16.37 -13.00 1.35
N THR A 622 -17.42 -13.47 0.71
CA THR A 622 -17.92 -12.91 -0.55
C THR A 622 -18.34 -11.45 -0.36
N ASP A 623 -19.12 -11.16 0.68
CA ASP A 623 -19.59 -9.80 1.00
C ASP A 623 -18.40 -8.84 1.28
N ASN A 624 -17.41 -9.29 2.05
CA ASN A 624 -16.21 -8.49 2.33
C ASN A 624 -15.35 -8.28 1.08
N MET A 625 -15.20 -9.30 0.22
CA MET A 625 -14.48 -9.16 -1.05
C MET A 625 -15.16 -8.16 -1.99
N ASP A 626 -16.48 -8.19 -2.10
CA ASP A 626 -17.25 -7.24 -2.90
C ASP A 626 -17.24 -5.82 -2.30
N ALA A 627 -17.07 -5.69 -0.98
CA ALA A 627 -16.89 -4.42 -0.28
C ALA A 627 -15.43 -3.92 -0.25
N PHE A 628 -14.48 -4.63 -0.88
CA PHE A 628 -13.03 -4.34 -0.85
C PHE A 628 -12.39 -4.45 0.55
N GLU A 629 -13.04 -5.10 1.51
CA GLU A 629 -12.53 -5.38 2.86
C GLU A 629 -11.69 -6.67 2.87
N LEU A 630 -10.64 -6.72 2.04
CA LEU A 630 -9.85 -7.91 1.78
C LEU A 630 -9.13 -8.43 3.04
N GLY A 631 -8.71 -7.50 3.92
CA GLY A 631 -8.09 -7.86 5.19
C GLY A 631 -9.05 -8.57 6.15
N VAL A 632 -10.32 -8.18 6.16
CA VAL A 632 -11.37 -8.85 6.95
C VAL A 632 -11.67 -10.23 6.37
N ALA A 633 -11.80 -10.32 5.05
CA ALA A 633 -12.02 -11.60 4.37
C ALA A 633 -10.91 -12.60 4.68
N SER A 634 -9.64 -12.18 4.57
CA SER A 634 -8.48 -13.04 4.87
C SER A 634 -8.45 -13.51 6.32
N ALA A 635 -8.78 -12.65 7.28
CA ALA A 635 -8.83 -13.01 8.70
C ALA A 635 -9.90 -14.06 8.99
N LYS A 636 -11.11 -13.92 8.41
CA LYS A 636 -12.18 -14.91 8.56
C LYS A 636 -11.80 -16.29 8.00
N ILE A 637 -11.11 -16.32 6.86
CA ILE A 637 -10.62 -17.58 6.28
C ILE A 637 -9.55 -18.21 7.19
N TYR A 638 -8.64 -17.38 7.71
CA TYR A 638 -7.61 -17.83 8.65
C TYR A 638 -8.19 -18.48 9.90
N ASP A 639 -9.13 -17.78 10.56
CA ASP A 639 -9.79 -18.25 11.79
C ASP A 639 -10.56 -19.55 11.53
N PHE A 640 -11.29 -19.65 10.41
CA PHE A 640 -12.01 -20.87 10.05
C PHE A 640 -11.05 -22.06 9.86
N ILE A 641 -9.96 -21.86 9.11
CA ILE A 641 -8.97 -22.93 8.87
C ILE A 641 -8.33 -23.36 10.17
N TRP A 642 -7.90 -22.40 10.98
CA TRP A 642 -7.15 -22.69 12.20
C TRP A 642 -8.04 -23.29 13.26
N ASP A 643 -9.10 -22.56 13.66
CA ASP A 643 -9.90 -22.89 14.82
C ASP A 643 -10.97 -23.94 14.53
N ASN A 644 -11.69 -23.81 13.38
CA ASN A 644 -12.81 -24.71 13.13
C ASN A 644 -12.36 -25.98 12.41
N TYR A 645 -11.62 -25.86 11.32
CA TYR A 645 -11.26 -27.01 10.50
C TYR A 645 -10.13 -27.83 11.12
N CYS A 646 -8.99 -27.21 11.42
CA CYS A 646 -7.81 -27.93 11.90
C CYS A 646 -7.91 -28.37 13.36
N ASP A 647 -8.31 -27.47 14.28
CA ASP A 647 -8.29 -27.75 15.71
C ASP A 647 -9.48 -28.60 16.17
N TRP A 648 -10.61 -28.48 15.47
CA TRP A 648 -11.83 -29.20 15.85
C TRP A 648 -12.27 -30.21 14.82
N PHE A 649 -12.63 -29.82 13.59
CA PHE A 649 -13.34 -30.75 12.68
C PHE A 649 -12.52 -31.98 12.33
N ILE A 650 -11.22 -31.81 12.02
CA ILE A 650 -10.32 -32.95 11.78
C ILE A 650 -10.30 -33.89 12.99
N GLU A 651 -10.26 -33.38 14.21
CA GLU A 651 -10.23 -34.21 15.40
C GLU A 651 -11.57 -34.90 15.68
N LEU A 652 -12.70 -34.25 15.44
CA LEU A 652 -14.04 -34.76 15.58
C LEU A 652 -14.29 -35.94 14.61
N THR A 653 -13.81 -35.83 13.37
CA THR A 653 -14.01 -36.87 12.35
C THR A 653 -13.20 -38.14 12.54
N LYS A 654 -12.12 -38.12 13.36
CA LYS A 654 -11.22 -39.26 13.53
C LYS A 654 -11.91 -40.53 14.06
N ASN A 655 -12.98 -40.40 14.84
CA ASN A 655 -13.74 -41.56 15.32
C ASN A 655 -14.34 -42.33 14.14
N ARG A 656 -14.94 -41.60 13.17
CA ARG A 656 -15.55 -42.19 11.98
C ARG A 656 -14.50 -42.66 10.97
N LEU A 657 -13.42 -41.92 10.79
CA LEU A 657 -12.32 -42.32 9.91
C LEU A 657 -11.66 -43.64 10.34
N ASN A 658 -11.65 -43.93 11.64
CA ASN A 658 -11.12 -45.18 12.23
C ASN A 658 -12.21 -46.22 12.54
N SER A 659 -13.45 -46.02 12.10
CA SER A 659 -14.55 -46.93 12.31
C SER A 659 -14.40 -48.23 11.47
N ASP A 660 -14.90 -49.35 11.96
CA ASP A 660 -15.01 -50.57 11.19
C ASP A 660 -16.15 -50.54 10.17
N ASP A 661 -17.07 -49.59 10.32
CA ASP A 661 -18.14 -49.34 9.34
C ASP A 661 -17.64 -48.60 8.09
N PRO A 662 -17.60 -49.23 6.92
CA PRO A 662 -17.13 -48.56 5.69
C PRO A 662 -17.95 -47.34 5.29
N ALA A 663 -19.27 -47.35 5.53
CA ALA A 663 -20.15 -46.24 5.18
C ALA A 663 -19.85 -44.99 6.07
N ALA A 664 -19.64 -45.20 7.35
CA ALA A 664 -19.25 -44.12 8.28
C ALA A 664 -17.90 -43.49 7.87
N ARG A 665 -16.91 -44.33 7.47
CA ARG A 665 -15.62 -43.84 6.97
C ARG A 665 -15.76 -43.04 5.70
N GLU A 666 -16.47 -43.56 4.71
CA GLU A 666 -16.69 -42.92 3.42
C GLU A 666 -17.41 -41.57 3.59
N ASN A 667 -18.47 -41.53 4.40
CA ASN A 667 -19.18 -40.30 4.71
C ASN A 667 -18.26 -39.23 5.36
N ALA A 668 -17.45 -39.63 6.33
CA ALA A 668 -16.48 -38.72 6.97
C ALA A 668 -15.44 -38.18 5.98
N GLN A 669 -14.92 -39.06 5.10
CA GLN A 669 -13.96 -38.67 4.06
C GLN A 669 -14.57 -37.64 3.08
N ASN A 670 -15.80 -37.85 2.64
CA ASN A 670 -16.51 -36.98 1.72
C ASN A 670 -16.69 -35.57 2.31
N VAL A 671 -17.20 -35.47 3.54
CA VAL A 671 -17.40 -34.16 4.18
C VAL A 671 -16.06 -33.46 4.46
N LEU A 672 -15.08 -34.22 4.97
CA LEU A 672 -13.74 -33.68 5.28
C LEU A 672 -13.06 -33.11 4.03
N CYS A 673 -13.12 -33.84 2.92
CA CYS A 673 -12.54 -33.42 1.64
C CYS A 673 -13.32 -32.26 1.00
N TYR A 674 -14.67 -32.30 1.04
CA TYR A 674 -15.52 -31.25 0.55
C TYR A 674 -15.23 -29.89 1.23
N VAL A 675 -15.20 -29.90 2.57
CA VAL A 675 -14.90 -28.69 3.34
C VAL A 675 -13.50 -28.14 3.02
N LEU A 676 -12.50 -29.02 2.86
CA LEU A 676 -11.17 -28.61 2.45
C LEU A 676 -11.17 -27.96 1.07
N ILE A 677 -11.81 -28.56 0.08
CA ILE A 677 -11.89 -28.08 -1.30
C ILE A 677 -12.53 -26.68 -1.35
N GLU A 678 -13.69 -26.51 -0.72
CA GLU A 678 -14.38 -25.21 -0.71
C GLU A 678 -13.58 -24.15 0.04
N THR A 679 -12.88 -24.54 1.11
CA THR A 679 -11.98 -23.65 1.85
C THR A 679 -10.77 -23.24 1.00
N LEU A 680 -10.18 -24.17 0.24
CA LEU A 680 -9.08 -23.86 -0.69
C LEU A 680 -9.53 -22.88 -1.80
N LYS A 681 -10.77 -22.98 -2.29
CA LYS A 681 -11.33 -22.03 -3.25
C LYS A 681 -11.39 -20.61 -2.66
N LEU A 682 -11.88 -20.47 -1.41
CA LEU A 682 -11.92 -19.17 -0.72
C LEU A 682 -10.52 -18.58 -0.47
N LEU A 683 -9.55 -19.43 -0.15
CA LEU A 683 -8.19 -19.02 0.16
C LEU A 683 -7.35 -18.71 -1.09
N HIS A 684 -7.69 -19.31 -2.25
CA HIS A 684 -6.89 -19.25 -3.48
C HIS A 684 -6.52 -17.83 -3.93
N PRO A 685 -7.42 -16.84 -3.92
CA PRO A 685 -7.03 -15.47 -4.29
C PRO A 685 -5.91 -14.89 -3.44
N PHE A 686 -5.81 -15.29 -2.18
CA PHE A 686 -4.82 -14.80 -1.20
C PHE A 686 -3.52 -15.59 -1.25
N MET A 687 -3.61 -16.92 -1.35
CA MET A 687 -2.49 -17.86 -1.29
C MET A 687 -2.55 -18.84 -2.47
N PRO A 688 -2.27 -18.36 -3.70
CA PRO A 688 -2.57 -19.10 -4.92
C PRO A 688 -1.71 -20.37 -5.12
N PHE A 689 -0.46 -20.38 -4.67
CA PHE A 689 0.46 -21.48 -4.95
C PHE A 689 0.19 -22.72 -4.12
N ILE A 690 0.10 -22.56 -2.81
CA ILE A 690 -0.14 -23.70 -1.91
C ILE A 690 -1.52 -24.30 -2.14
N THR A 691 -2.52 -23.46 -2.43
CA THR A 691 -3.89 -23.92 -2.68
C THR A 691 -3.99 -24.69 -3.99
N GLU A 692 -3.34 -24.23 -5.06
CA GLU A 692 -3.27 -24.96 -6.32
C GLU A 692 -2.52 -26.28 -6.16
N GLU A 693 -1.38 -26.31 -5.47
CA GLU A 693 -0.61 -27.54 -5.25
C GLU A 693 -1.41 -28.61 -4.49
N ILE A 694 -2.15 -28.20 -3.46
CA ILE A 694 -3.02 -29.11 -2.72
C ILE A 694 -4.17 -29.58 -3.60
N TRP A 695 -4.80 -28.66 -4.35
CA TRP A 695 -5.88 -28.98 -5.28
C TRP A 695 -5.50 -30.05 -6.29
N GLN A 696 -4.31 -29.93 -6.91
CA GLN A 696 -3.81 -30.89 -7.89
C GLN A 696 -3.57 -32.29 -7.34
N ALA A 697 -3.58 -32.44 -6.02
CA ALA A 697 -3.40 -33.70 -5.33
C ALA A 697 -4.70 -34.32 -4.80
N LEU A 698 -5.75 -33.51 -4.60
CA LEU A 698 -7.06 -33.95 -4.11
C LEU A 698 -7.95 -34.49 -5.26
N PRO A 699 -8.97 -35.31 -4.97
CA PRO A 699 -10.05 -35.57 -5.91
C PRO A 699 -10.81 -34.25 -6.19
N HIS A 700 -10.85 -33.79 -7.43
CA HIS A 700 -11.51 -32.54 -7.81
C HIS A 700 -12.07 -32.60 -9.23
N GLU A 701 -12.95 -31.65 -9.56
CA GLU A 701 -13.43 -31.40 -10.91
C GLU A 701 -12.77 -30.16 -11.50
N GLY A 702 -12.46 -30.20 -12.80
CA GLY A 702 -11.76 -29.10 -13.49
C GLY A 702 -10.25 -29.29 -13.47
N GLU A 703 -9.54 -28.45 -14.23
CA GLU A 703 -8.09 -28.59 -14.44
C GLU A 703 -7.29 -27.75 -13.44
N PHE A 704 -7.76 -26.52 -13.16
CA PHE A 704 -7.08 -25.57 -12.29
C PHE A 704 -8.02 -24.97 -11.26
N LEU A 705 -7.54 -24.80 -10.03
CA LEU A 705 -8.29 -24.19 -8.95
C LEU A 705 -8.72 -22.74 -9.30
N MET A 706 -7.83 -21.97 -9.89
CA MET A 706 -8.11 -20.58 -10.28
C MET A 706 -9.22 -20.43 -11.35
N LEU A 707 -9.56 -21.50 -12.07
CA LEU A 707 -10.64 -21.54 -13.05
C LEU A 707 -11.89 -22.24 -12.50
N SER A 708 -11.84 -22.74 -11.27
CA SER A 708 -12.98 -23.37 -10.61
C SER A 708 -14.02 -22.32 -10.20
N LYS A 709 -15.26 -22.78 -9.98
CA LYS A 709 -16.34 -21.89 -9.56
C LYS A 709 -16.14 -21.45 -8.10
N TRP A 710 -16.34 -20.15 -7.84
CA TRP A 710 -16.38 -19.60 -6.50
C TRP A 710 -17.50 -20.24 -5.66
N PRO A 711 -17.25 -20.58 -4.39
CA PRO A 711 -18.26 -21.13 -3.51
C PRO A 711 -19.48 -20.21 -3.36
N GLU A 712 -20.67 -20.81 -3.34
CA GLU A 712 -21.92 -20.07 -3.19
C GLU A 712 -22.63 -20.43 -1.88
N TYR A 713 -23.15 -19.42 -1.21
CA TYR A 713 -24.01 -19.62 -0.04
C TYR A 713 -25.24 -20.43 -0.41
N ASN A 714 -25.60 -21.42 0.42
CA ASN A 714 -26.74 -22.30 0.19
C ASN A 714 -27.54 -22.51 1.49
N GLU A 715 -28.79 -22.08 1.52
CA GLU A 715 -29.65 -22.21 2.69
C GLU A 715 -29.81 -23.64 3.21
N LYS A 716 -29.62 -24.66 2.35
CA LYS A 716 -29.66 -26.06 2.76
C LYS A 716 -28.56 -26.44 3.75
N PHE A 717 -27.50 -25.68 3.82
CA PHE A 717 -26.40 -25.91 4.75
C PHE A 717 -26.46 -24.96 5.97
N CYS A 718 -27.62 -24.42 6.29
CA CYS A 718 -27.86 -23.59 7.47
C CYS A 718 -28.42 -24.48 8.58
N PHE A 719 -27.59 -24.81 9.58
CA PHE A 719 -27.93 -25.69 10.69
C PHE A 719 -27.71 -25.00 12.06
N PRO A 720 -28.47 -23.94 12.40
CA PRO A 720 -28.19 -23.17 13.60
C PRO A 720 -28.34 -23.96 14.91
N ALA A 721 -29.28 -24.92 14.97
CA ALA A 721 -29.45 -25.75 16.14
C ALA A 721 -28.25 -26.71 16.35
N GLU A 722 -27.74 -27.26 15.29
CA GLU A 722 -26.57 -28.15 15.34
C GLU A 722 -25.27 -27.36 15.59
N GLU A 723 -25.20 -26.11 15.10
CA GLU A 723 -24.09 -25.20 15.44
C GLU A 723 -24.06 -24.94 16.95
N GLU A 724 -25.19 -24.57 17.55
CA GLU A 724 -25.32 -24.32 18.98
C GLU A 724 -25.00 -25.58 19.79
N ALA A 725 -25.55 -26.72 19.38
CA ALA A 725 -25.30 -27.99 20.04
C ALA A 725 -23.82 -28.36 20.04
N MET A 726 -23.14 -28.21 18.89
CA MET A 726 -21.71 -28.57 18.80
C MET A 726 -20.84 -27.54 19.53
N GLN A 727 -21.21 -26.26 19.48
CA GLN A 727 -20.49 -25.21 20.20
C GLN A 727 -20.53 -25.41 21.71
N THR A 728 -21.67 -25.85 22.23
CA THR A 728 -21.84 -26.24 23.64
C THR A 728 -20.91 -27.36 24.05
N VAL A 729 -20.80 -28.39 23.22
CA VAL A 729 -19.90 -29.55 23.44
C VAL A 729 -18.42 -29.10 23.39
N ILE A 730 -18.05 -28.30 22.40
CA ILE A 730 -16.69 -27.73 22.24
C ILE A 730 -16.29 -26.91 23.45
N GLU A 731 -17.18 -26.05 23.95
CA GLU A 731 -16.92 -25.23 25.13
C GLU A 731 -16.69 -26.11 26.37
N ALA A 732 -17.52 -27.11 26.57
CA ALA A 732 -17.37 -28.05 27.69
C ALA A 732 -16.04 -28.82 27.63
N ILE A 733 -15.67 -29.33 26.46
CA ILE A 733 -14.38 -30.03 26.27
C ILE A 733 -13.22 -29.08 26.53
N THR A 734 -13.31 -27.83 26.05
CA THR A 734 -12.28 -26.80 26.24
C THR A 734 -12.12 -26.47 27.73
N ALA A 735 -13.21 -26.28 28.45
CA ALA A 735 -13.21 -25.98 29.87
C ALA A 735 -12.64 -27.15 30.71
N ILE A 736 -13.02 -28.38 30.38
CA ILE A 736 -12.44 -29.60 30.99
C ILE A 736 -10.93 -29.65 30.75
N ARG A 737 -10.47 -29.46 29.49
CA ARG A 737 -9.05 -29.47 29.16
C ARG A 737 -8.26 -28.41 29.92
N ALA A 738 -8.78 -27.20 30.01
CA ALA A 738 -8.20 -26.11 30.77
C ALA A 738 -8.04 -26.49 32.24
N ARG A 739 -9.11 -26.99 32.84
CA ARG A 739 -9.09 -27.40 34.26
C ARG A 739 -8.15 -28.54 34.54
N ARG A 740 -8.11 -29.57 33.66
CA ARG A 740 -7.15 -30.69 33.77
C ARG A 740 -5.72 -30.21 33.64
N ASN A 741 -5.45 -29.26 32.76
CA ASN A 741 -4.12 -28.67 32.57
C ASN A 741 -3.66 -27.89 33.81
N GLU A 742 -4.54 -27.07 34.38
CA GLU A 742 -4.31 -26.37 35.66
C GLU A 742 -3.95 -27.32 36.80
N MET A 743 -4.58 -28.51 36.82
CA MET A 743 -4.34 -29.53 37.79
C MET A 743 -3.19 -30.49 37.45
N ASN A 744 -2.44 -30.21 36.35
CA ASN A 744 -1.35 -31.05 35.84
C ASN A 744 -1.77 -32.53 35.61
N VAL A 745 -3.00 -32.78 35.22
CA VAL A 745 -3.52 -34.12 34.89
C VAL A 745 -2.95 -34.57 33.53
N ALA A 746 -2.35 -35.78 33.52
CA ALA A 746 -1.82 -36.32 32.27
C ALA A 746 -2.90 -36.44 31.20
N PRO A 747 -2.64 -35.99 29.95
CA PRO A 747 -3.65 -36.03 28.87
C PRO A 747 -4.28 -37.42 28.65
N SER A 748 -3.54 -38.48 28.83
CA SER A 748 -4.00 -39.87 28.64
C SER A 748 -4.83 -40.44 29.80
N LYS A 749 -4.89 -39.75 30.95
CA LYS A 749 -5.61 -40.26 32.13
C LYS A 749 -7.11 -40.18 31.88
N LYS A 750 -7.78 -41.30 31.96
CA LYS A 750 -9.23 -41.42 31.79
C LYS A 750 -9.94 -40.97 33.08
N VAL A 751 -11.05 -40.20 32.90
CA VAL A 751 -11.83 -39.63 34.01
C VAL A 751 -13.31 -39.72 33.68
N HIS A 752 -14.12 -40.08 34.69
CA HIS A 752 -15.59 -40.03 34.57
C HIS A 752 -16.09 -38.58 34.66
N TYR A 753 -17.01 -38.20 33.77
CA TYR A 753 -17.66 -36.90 33.83
C TYR A 753 -19.14 -37.04 34.12
N THR A 754 -19.63 -36.30 35.10
CA THR A 754 -21.07 -36.12 35.33
C THR A 754 -21.42 -34.72 34.83
N VAL A 755 -22.27 -34.63 33.81
CA VAL A 755 -22.69 -33.38 33.15
C VAL A 755 -24.13 -33.06 33.55
N SER A 756 -24.32 -32.00 34.31
CA SER A 756 -25.64 -31.46 34.68
C SER A 756 -26.02 -30.33 33.72
N THR A 757 -27.10 -30.56 32.96
CA THR A 757 -27.45 -29.65 31.87
C THR A 757 -28.96 -29.69 31.57
N ALA A 758 -29.49 -28.58 31.03
CA ALA A 758 -30.80 -28.56 30.39
C ALA A 758 -30.77 -29.04 28.92
N ASN A 759 -29.54 -29.10 28.31
CA ASN A 759 -29.32 -29.49 26.90
C ASN A 759 -28.88 -30.96 26.78
N GLU A 760 -29.62 -31.89 27.42
CA GLU A 760 -29.25 -33.31 27.50
C GLU A 760 -28.99 -33.92 26.11
N ALA A 761 -29.79 -33.56 25.10
CA ALA A 761 -29.67 -34.11 23.75
C ALA A 761 -28.28 -33.75 23.11
N SER A 762 -27.82 -32.51 23.26
CA SER A 762 -26.55 -32.04 22.72
C SER A 762 -25.37 -32.76 23.37
N PHE A 763 -25.38 -32.92 24.69
CA PHE A 763 -24.33 -33.60 25.43
C PHE A 763 -24.35 -35.12 25.18
N THR A 764 -25.53 -35.74 25.01
CA THR A 764 -25.67 -37.16 24.63
C THR A 764 -25.04 -37.42 23.26
N ALA A 765 -25.32 -36.56 22.27
CA ALA A 765 -24.67 -36.61 20.96
C ALA A 765 -23.16 -36.36 21.04
N GLY A 766 -22.73 -35.57 22.01
CA GLY A 766 -21.31 -35.23 22.26
C GLY A 766 -20.47 -36.30 22.95
N ILE A 767 -21.07 -37.38 23.53
CA ILE A 767 -20.36 -38.40 24.30
C ILE A 767 -19.11 -38.95 23.57
N PRO A 768 -19.14 -39.28 22.27
CA PRO A 768 -17.97 -39.79 21.55
C PRO A 768 -16.81 -38.78 21.54
N PHE A 769 -17.12 -37.49 21.54
CA PHE A 769 -16.13 -36.42 21.53
C PHE A 769 -15.51 -36.22 22.92
N PHE A 770 -16.28 -36.29 23.98
CA PHE A 770 -15.74 -36.28 25.34
C PHE A 770 -14.78 -37.44 25.58
N THR A 771 -15.15 -38.66 25.12
CA THR A 771 -14.33 -39.87 25.25
C THR A 771 -12.97 -39.68 24.56
N ARG A 772 -12.95 -39.09 23.40
CA ARG A 772 -11.73 -38.88 22.62
C ARG A 772 -10.96 -37.60 23.03
N LEU A 773 -11.65 -36.47 23.10
CA LEU A 773 -10.99 -35.18 23.20
C LEU A 773 -10.84 -34.67 24.63
N ALA A 774 -11.63 -35.16 25.56
CA ALA A 774 -11.50 -34.89 26.99
C ALA A 774 -11.00 -36.10 27.82
N SER A 775 -10.68 -37.21 27.15
CA SER A 775 -10.25 -38.46 27.79
C SER A 775 -11.27 -38.94 28.82
N ALA A 776 -12.54 -38.91 28.47
CA ALA A 776 -13.57 -39.51 29.31
C ALA A 776 -13.40 -41.04 29.41
N SER A 777 -13.53 -41.61 30.61
CA SER A 777 -13.76 -43.04 30.78
C SER A 777 -15.22 -43.39 30.51
N ASP A 778 -16.12 -42.53 30.95
CA ASP A 778 -17.57 -42.54 30.75
C ASP A 778 -18.14 -41.14 30.98
N VAL A 779 -19.36 -40.87 30.47
CA VAL A 779 -20.07 -39.59 30.64
C VAL A 779 -21.50 -39.88 31.08
N THR A 780 -21.84 -39.42 32.28
CA THR A 780 -23.20 -39.49 32.79
C THR A 780 -23.88 -38.12 32.63
N ILE A 781 -24.98 -38.07 31.90
CA ILE A 781 -25.74 -36.82 31.70
C ILE A 781 -26.95 -36.84 32.65
N VAL A 782 -27.15 -35.75 33.37
CA VAL A 782 -28.26 -35.57 34.31
C VAL A 782 -28.93 -34.21 34.12
N PRO A 783 -30.22 -34.10 34.41
CA PRO A 783 -30.93 -32.82 34.35
C PRO A 783 -30.27 -31.72 35.19
N ALA A 784 -30.46 -30.47 34.77
CA ALA A 784 -29.86 -29.31 35.44
C ALA A 784 -30.27 -29.12 36.92
N ASP A 785 -31.44 -29.62 37.28
CA ASP A 785 -31.98 -29.60 38.63
C ASP A 785 -31.67 -30.84 39.46
N ALA A 786 -30.91 -31.80 38.88
CA ALA A 786 -30.50 -33.00 39.60
C ALA A 786 -29.61 -32.66 40.80
N ALA A 787 -29.92 -33.26 41.95
CA ALA A 787 -29.06 -33.13 43.12
C ALA A 787 -27.76 -33.94 42.90
N ILE A 788 -26.63 -33.26 42.81
CA ILE A 788 -25.32 -33.84 42.68
C ILE A 788 -24.54 -33.61 43.97
N ASP A 789 -24.07 -34.71 44.56
CA ASP A 789 -23.11 -34.61 45.63
C ASP A 789 -21.77 -34.11 45.07
N ALA A 790 -21.38 -32.90 45.46
CA ALA A 790 -20.14 -32.27 45.01
C ALA A 790 -18.93 -32.62 45.89
N ASP A 791 -19.11 -33.34 46.98
CA ASP A 791 -17.99 -33.68 47.86
C ASP A 791 -16.98 -34.60 47.13
N GLY A 792 -15.72 -34.28 47.24
CA GLY A 792 -14.65 -34.98 46.49
C GLY A 792 -14.65 -34.86 44.98
N LYS A 793 -15.34 -33.88 44.42
CA LYS A 793 -15.39 -33.60 42.97
C LYS A 793 -14.89 -32.20 42.61
N VAL A 794 -14.28 -32.10 41.47
CA VAL A 794 -13.90 -30.83 40.85
C VAL A 794 -15.02 -30.38 39.90
N GLU A 795 -15.52 -29.21 40.09
CA GLU A 795 -16.57 -28.59 39.27
C GLU A 795 -15.98 -27.68 38.19
N VAL A 796 -16.56 -27.72 37.01
CA VAL A 796 -16.27 -26.87 35.87
C VAL A 796 -17.62 -26.34 35.33
N ASP A 797 -17.76 -25.03 35.36
CA ASP A 797 -18.97 -24.35 34.87
C ASP A 797 -18.76 -23.86 33.45
N THR A 798 -19.77 -24.06 32.61
CA THR A 798 -19.90 -23.47 31.28
C THR A 798 -21.26 -22.78 31.18
N HIS A 799 -21.52 -22.05 30.10
CA HIS A 799 -22.82 -21.38 29.94
C HIS A 799 -24.00 -22.39 29.88
N ALA A 800 -23.77 -23.65 29.45
CA ALA A 800 -24.82 -24.65 29.21
C ALA A 800 -24.79 -25.84 30.16
N ALA A 801 -23.75 -26.02 30.97
CA ALA A 801 -23.62 -27.19 31.84
C ALA A 801 -22.71 -26.96 33.04
N ARG A 802 -22.94 -27.73 34.12
CA ARG A 802 -22.02 -27.92 35.22
C ARG A 802 -21.42 -29.32 35.09
N ILE A 803 -20.11 -29.43 35.12
CA ILE A 803 -19.41 -30.67 34.85
C ILE A 803 -18.63 -31.06 36.11
N PHE A 804 -18.86 -32.26 36.61
CA PHE A 804 -18.22 -32.78 37.82
C PHE A 804 -17.25 -33.91 37.48
N MET A 805 -16.05 -33.83 38.04
CA MET A 805 -14.95 -34.77 37.87
C MET A 805 -14.52 -35.29 39.22
N PRO A 806 -14.50 -36.62 39.50
CA PRO A 806 -13.99 -37.15 40.75
C PRO A 806 -12.55 -36.77 40.95
N LEU A 807 -12.21 -36.14 42.08
CA LEU A 807 -10.86 -35.68 42.39
C LEU A 807 -9.89 -36.88 42.48
N ALA A 808 -10.36 -38.02 43.00
CA ALA A 808 -9.57 -39.27 43.09
C ALA A 808 -9.16 -39.81 41.70
N GLU A 809 -9.92 -39.54 40.66
CA GLU A 809 -9.57 -39.89 39.27
C GLU A 809 -8.64 -38.90 38.60
N LEU A 810 -8.63 -37.64 39.04
CA LEU A 810 -7.76 -36.59 38.47
C LEU A 810 -6.34 -36.64 39.03
N VAL A 811 -6.19 -36.85 40.33
CA VAL A 811 -4.92 -36.79 41.03
C VAL A 811 -4.51 -38.20 41.52
N ASP A 812 -3.28 -38.55 41.24
CA ASP A 812 -2.63 -39.72 41.91
C ASP A 812 -2.03 -39.20 43.22
N PHE A 813 -2.81 -39.30 44.30
CA PHE A 813 -2.44 -38.73 45.59
C PHE A 813 -1.08 -39.19 46.09
N GLU A 814 -0.71 -40.43 45.82
CA GLU A 814 0.61 -40.96 46.25
C GLU A 814 1.77 -40.32 45.45
N LYS A 815 1.61 -40.25 44.13
CA LYS A 815 2.60 -39.60 43.28
C LYS A 815 2.69 -38.09 43.52
N GLU A 816 1.58 -37.41 43.70
CA GLU A 816 1.55 -35.99 43.95
C GLU A 816 2.14 -35.64 45.32
N LEU A 817 1.84 -36.40 46.34
CA LEU A 817 2.47 -36.26 47.63
C LEU A 817 3.99 -36.53 47.57
N ALA A 818 4.40 -37.53 46.77
CA ALA A 818 5.83 -37.78 46.50
C ALA A 818 6.51 -36.62 45.75
N ARG A 819 5.82 -36.00 44.76
CA ARG A 819 6.27 -34.84 44.04
C ARG A 819 6.42 -33.64 44.97
N ILE A 820 5.41 -33.34 45.77
CA ILE A 820 5.40 -32.26 46.75
C ILE A 820 6.53 -32.46 47.74
N ALA A 821 6.73 -33.69 48.27
CA ALA A 821 7.80 -34.01 49.20
C ALA A 821 9.19 -33.77 48.56
N LYS A 822 9.37 -34.15 47.31
CA LYS A 822 10.62 -33.94 46.55
C LYS A 822 10.88 -32.43 46.29
N GLU A 823 9.87 -31.70 45.91
CA GLU A 823 9.95 -30.26 45.67
C GLU A 823 10.21 -29.49 46.96
N LYS A 824 9.56 -29.90 48.06
CA LYS A 824 9.81 -29.36 49.39
C LYS A 824 11.24 -29.62 49.82
N ALA A 825 11.72 -30.85 49.70
CA ALA A 825 13.10 -31.18 50.03
C ALA A 825 14.14 -30.38 49.23
N ASN A 826 13.86 -30.12 47.95
CA ASN A 826 14.70 -29.25 47.11
C ASN A 826 14.66 -27.78 47.58
N ALA A 827 13.49 -27.28 47.91
CA ALA A 827 13.33 -25.91 48.43
C ALA A 827 14.01 -25.74 49.80
N GLU A 828 13.87 -26.70 50.69
CA GLU A 828 14.55 -26.76 51.99
C GLU A 828 16.08 -26.79 51.84
N LYS A 829 16.59 -27.56 50.89
CA LYS A 829 18.03 -27.62 50.60
C LYS A 829 18.55 -26.28 50.04
N GLN A 830 17.79 -25.63 49.17
CA GLN A 830 18.15 -24.30 48.66
C GLN A 830 18.09 -23.24 49.77
N LEU A 831 17.06 -23.26 50.58
CA LEU A 831 16.91 -22.36 51.72
C LEU A 831 18.07 -22.51 52.70
N ALA A 832 18.40 -23.73 53.08
CA ALA A 832 19.55 -24.02 53.97
C ALA A 832 20.88 -23.49 53.38
N GLY A 833 21.08 -23.61 52.06
CA GLY A 833 22.21 -23.05 51.37
C GLY A 833 22.28 -21.52 51.40
N ILE A 834 21.14 -20.83 51.30
CA ILE A 834 21.02 -19.37 51.39
C ILE A 834 21.18 -18.92 52.86
N GLU A 835 20.57 -19.61 53.82
CA GLU A 835 20.68 -19.32 55.24
C GLU A 835 22.13 -19.50 55.75
N ASN A 836 22.81 -20.51 55.32
CA ASN A 836 24.23 -20.68 55.62
C ASN A 836 25.07 -19.53 55.08
N LYS A 837 24.77 -19.00 53.91
CA LYS A 837 25.42 -17.80 53.38
C LYS A 837 25.09 -16.54 54.19
N LEU A 838 23.85 -16.38 54.59
CA LEU A 838 23.36 -15.26 55.41
C LEU A 838 23.86 -15.32 56.86
N ASN A 839 24.17 -16.51 57.39
CA ASN A 839 24.78 -16.71 58.73
C ASN A 839 26.30 -16.57 58.72
N ASN A 840 26.93 -16.51 57.57
CA ASN A 840 28.38 -16.37 57.45
C ASN A 840 28.79 -14.91 57.61
N GLN A 841 29.40 -14.56 58.75
CA GLN A 841 29.88 -13.17 59.06
C GLN A 841 30.88 -12.66 58.03
N GLY A 842 31.68 -13.53 57.43
CA GLY A 842 32.62 -13.14 56.36
C GLY A 842 31.93 -12.79 55.03
N PHE A 843 30.79 -13.40 54.74
CA PHE A 843 29.97 -13.03 53.58
C PHE A 843 29.24 -11.70 53.81
N LEU A 844 28.64 -11.53 55.00
CA LEU A 844 27.90 -10.29 55.34
C LEU A 844 28.82 -9.04 55.37
N ALA A 845 30.10 -9.22 55.76
CA ALA A 845 31.09 -8.13 55.83
C ALA A 845 31.70 -7.74 54.45
N LYS A 846 31.62 -8.63 53.45
CA LYS A 846 32.31 -8.45 52.16
C LYS A 846 31.37 -8.33 50.96
N ALA A 847 30.12 -8.80 51.06
CA ALA A 847 29.19 -8.76 49.97
C ALA A 847 28.48 -7.41 49.85
N PRO A 848 28.24 -6.89 48.64
CA PRO A 848 27.40 -5.69 48.42
C PRO A 848 26.01 -5.85 49.05
N GLU A 849 25.49 -4.78 49.63
CA GLU A 849 24.18 -4.72 50.30
C GLU A 849 23.04 -5.26 49.43
N ALA A 850 23.06 -4.95 48.14
CA ALA A 850 22.09 -5.46 47.15
C ALA A 850 22.09 -6.99 47.04
N VAL A 851 23.27 -7.67 47.18
CA VAL A 851 23.40 -9.12 47.09
C VAL A 851 22.89 -9.78 48.39
N VAL A 852 23.11 -9.14 49.53
CA VAL A 852 22.61 -9.62 50.84
C VAL A 852 21.08 -9.48 50.87
N ASN A 853 20.54 -8.34 50.41
CA ASN A 853 19.09 -8.11 50.34
C ASN A 853 18.41 -9.05 49.31
N GLY A 854 19.06 -9.36 48.18
CA GLY A 854 18.61 -10.36 47.24
C GLY A 854 18.52 -11.76 47.85
N ALA A 855 19.56 -12.15 48.55
CA ALA A 855 19.56 -13.46 49.27
C ALA A 855 18.49 -13.56 50.36
N ARG A 856 18.23 -12.48 51.11
CA ARG A 856 17.11 -12.43 52.08
C ARG A 856 15.73 -12.57 51.39
N ALA A 857 15.50 -11.86 50.31
CA ALA A 857 14.26 -11.93 49.53
C ALA A 857 14.04 -13.35 48.94
N ASP A 858 15.13 -14.02 48.50
CA ASP A 858 15.05 -15.37 47.96
C ASP A 858 14.79 -16.39 49.10
N ALA A 859 15.36 -16.20 50.29
CA ALA A 859 15.05 -17.00 51.47
C ALA A 859 13.55 -16.88 51.88
N GLU A 860 13.01 -15.67 51.87
CA GLU A 860 11.56 -15.44 52.12
C GLU A 860 10.67 -16.14 51.12
N LYS A 861 11.00 -16.04 49.81
CA LYS A 861 10.25 -16.73 48.74
C LYS A 861 10.27 -18.24 48.91
N LEU A 862 11.42 -18.81 49.29
CA LEU A 862 11.53 -20.24 49.54
C LEU A 862 10.75 -20.69 50.77
N ARG A 863 10.74 -19.90 51.87
CA ARG A 863 9.91 -20.19 53.06
C ARG A 863 8.42 -20.18 52.71
N ALA A 864 7.97 -19.14 51.98
CA ALA A 864 6.58 -19.07 51.50
C ALA A 864 6.22 -20.28 50.59
N LEU A 865 7.15 -20.70 49.72
CA LEU A 865 6.96 -21.89 48.88
C LEU A 865 6.83 -23.16 49.72
N ILE A 866 7.69 -23.36 50.71
CA ILE A 866 7.65 -24.52 51.61
C ILE A 866 6.34 -24.57 52.39
N GLU A 867 5.90 -23.43 52.94
CA GLU A 867 4.60 -23.29 53.61
C GLU A 867 3.41 -23.67 52.70
N LYS A 868 3.43 -23.15 51.45
CA LYS A 868 2.44 -23.49 50.46
C LYS A 868 2.42 -24.96 50.07
N LEU A 869 3.60 -25.61 49.95
CA LEU A 869 3.74 -27.02 49.69
C LEU A 869 3.22 -27.87 50.87
N ASP A 870 3.51 -27.46 52.12
CA ASP A 870 2.98 -28.12 53.33
C ASP A 870 1.45 -28.01 53.42
N ALA A 871 0.90 -26.84 53.16
CA ALA A 871 -0.56 -26.65 53.12
C ALA A 871 -1.22 -27.52 52.04
N SER A 872 -0.60 -27.60 50.83
CA SER A 872 -1.06 -28.47 49.75
C SER A 872 -1.00 -29.98 50.16
N ALA A 873 0.07 -30.43 50.77
CA ALA A 873 0.22 -31.81 51.26
C ALA A 873 -0.79 -32.13 52.37
N ALA A 874 -1.08 -31.20 53.27
CA ALA A 874 -2.05 -31.36 54.32
C ALA A 874 -3.49 -31.44 53.80
N ALA A 875 -3.83 -30.61 52.75
CA ALA A 875 -5.11 -30.66 52.08
C ALA A 875 -5.40 -31.97 51.35
N MET A 876 -4.34 -32.63 50.86
CA MET A 876 -4.45 -33.93 50.15
C MET A 876 -4.51 -35.12 51.09
N LYS A 877 -4.23 -34.96 52.35
CA LYS A 877 -4.29 -36.03 53.39
C LYS A 877 -5.62 -36.05 54.16
N LYS A 878 -6.42 -35.00 53.98
CA LYS A 878 -7.81 -34.96 54.50
C LYS A 878 -8.73 -35.54 53.50
#